data_2332be7434e63af1813b1a3c133753de
#
_entry.id   2332be7434e63af1813b1a3c133753de
#
_cell.length_a   1.000
_cell.length_b   1.000
_cell.length_c   1.000
_cell.angle_alpha   90.00
_cell.angle_beta   90.00
_cell.angle_gamma   90.00
#
_symmetry.space_group_name_H-M   'P 1'
#
loop_
_entity.id
_entity.type
_entity.pdbx_description
1 polymer ?
#
loop_
_entity_poly.entity_id
_entity_poly.type
_entity_poly.pdbx_seq_one_letter_code
_entity_poly.pdbx_strand_id
1 'polypeptide(L)'
;MDQGHIIFRVLHHENISITMDAGVSLFFGLHGQYTISTAQENYTIGASEVYAVSPFTLYRTVSGEDAGVLQITLSPEILQKADWPQRQMIDCYLSRSTLTDSVAQDIRRRCATLFRLYFQQTDQVELQRQAVSLASLLWSRFSTTDSVQPEDSINTLKLLESALKMIHTQWNQSISLSETAAQLYVSDSYISRVFKKYVGTTFTKYLVDLRLSHAVNDLKGTDSVTEIAYRNGFKSDNSFIDFFKKAYGCTPGKYRQQLKQSADTPEPPKEDVSDWLQELLQYADGASLYSKSAPTVIRKTVRLPETQDGEPICQSWRQMVNIGYAHDGLIGSVQEQLRRAQKEIGFTYLRFHGIFDDDMHIYQENEDGSPWFNFAYADLLFDFIQEIGLIPYVELGYMPSKLAKTQYTVFDNPAICISMYNDSEKWQALVQACLSHWIDKYGLANVRKWRFTVFSMNYSRLQYTAPVMSHEDYCKMFEATYQTIKMIDPELKLGGAGCFPGIALAPDGLRRFLLDVKEHGCPPDFITVQCYPHEDFSQDSDFFYFTSKQTSMPSVLSKDKNFTLHFLQWLNRIRQEIGFADCPVVVEEWNSTLWQRDLSGDTCYKAAWLIKNVLQNYDQAEYLGYWLLTDFLDEWLVPGGVFHGGYGLFTINGIPKAGYQALRMLGRIGERKIASGEGWFVSRTENTIQVYLYHYCHYDALYRYRYQKLTDPHDAYKVFEVDGRLKIELELCGLDPGVYRQESWTLNRSAGSAFDKWLEMEAPRVMTPEDLNYLNDMAQPLCKIRDADTAGALHLQTELEPHEVRLIVLKKRDG
;
A
#
# COMPACT_ATOMS: atom_id res chain seq x y z
N MET A 1 19.40 0.15 -7.36
CA MET A 1 20.13 0.99 -8.33
C MET A 1 20.19 2.39 -7.75
N ASP A 2 21.37 2.92 -7.65
CA ASP A 2 21.76 4.10 -6.88
C ASP A 2 20.97 5.36 -7.28
N GLN A 3 19.99 5.77 -6.45
CA GLN A 3 19.29 7.06 -6.55
C GLN A 3 20.00 8.15 -5.72
N GLY A 4 21.22 7.89 -5.28
CA GLY A 4 21.97 8.63 -4.26
C GLY A 4 22.39 10.09 -4.58
N HIS A 5 21.90 10.73 -5.65
CA HIS A 5 22.43 12.04 -6.03
C HIS A 5 21.55 13.25 -5.71
N ILE A 6 20.25 13.04 -5.49
CA ILE A 6 19.28 14.11 -5.16
C ILE A 6 18.29 13.57 -4.14
N ILE A 7 18.13 14.30 -3.03
CA ILE A 7 17.20 13.93 -1.96
C ILE A 7 16.09 14.97 -1.89
N PHE A 8 14.83 14.52 -1.86
CA PHE A 8 13.66 15.36 -1.65
C PHE A 8 13.00 15.02 -0.32
N ARG A 9 12.67 16.04 0.47
CA ARG A 9 11.91 15.91 1.71
C ARG A 9 10.86 17.01 1.78
N VAL A 10 9.64 16.68 2.15
CA VAL A 10 8.64 17.68 2.54
C VAL A 10 8.61 17.71 4.06
N LEU A 11 9.02 18.81 4.66
CA LEU A 11 9.08 19.01 6.10
C LEU A 11 7.81 19.69 6.57
N HIS A 12 7.08 19.06 7.48
CA HIS A 12 5.81 19.55 8.01
C HIS A 12 5.68 19.16 9.49
N HIS A 13 5.39 20.12 10.37
CA HIS A 13 5.28 19.91 11.83
C HIS A 13 6.51 19.31 12.53
N GLU A 14 7.69 19.43 11.97
CA GLU A 14 8.91 18.98 12.63
C GLU A 14 9.48 20.04 13.58
N ASN A 15 9.61 19.67 14.84
CA ASN A 15 10.29 20.46 15.85
C ASN A 15 11.77 20.09 15.92
N ILE A 16 12.63 21.08 15.57
CA ILE A 16 14.03 21.19 15.98
C ILE A 16 14.91 19.96 15.68
N SER A 17 15.40 19.85 14.45
CA SER A 17 16.58 19.03 14.18
C SER A 17 17.78 19.92 13.81
N ILE A 18 18.95 19.69 14.40
CA ILE A 18 20.20 20.25 13.92
C ILE A 18 20.76 19.27 12.89
N THR A 19 20.97 19.76 11.68
CA THR A 19 21.40 18.94 10.54
C THR A 19 22.59 19.59 9.85
N MET A 20 23.37 18.78 9.15
CA MET A 20 24.45 19.23 8.26
C MET A 20 24.48 18.29 7.05
N ASP A 21 24.42 18.86 5.86
CA ASP A 21 24.51 18.10 4.61
C ASP A 21 25.88 18.33 3.94
N ALA A 22 26.44 17.27 3.35
CA ALA A 22 27.68 17.39 2.58
C ALA A 22 27.45 18.07 1.22
N GLY A 23 26.21 18.15 0.77
CA GLY A 23 25.77 18.84 -0.43
C GLY A 23 25.07 20.17 -0.13
N VAL A 24 24.47 20.76 -1.16
CA VAL A 24 23.64 21.97 -1.04
C VAL A 24 22.20 21.57 -0.76
N SER A 25 21.60 22.14 0.30
CA SER A 25 20.19 21.94 0.62
C SER A 25 19.37 23.20 0.35
N LEU A 26 18.43 23.11 -0.61
CA LEU A 26 17.47 24.17 -0.91
C LEU A 26 16.17 23.91 -0.14
N PHE A 27 15.63 24.96 0.46
CA PHE A 27 14.35 24.97 1.14
C PHE A 27 13.38 25.84 0.36
N PHE A 28 12.34 25.23 -0.22
CA PHE A 28 11.29 25.93 -0.94
C PHE A 28 10.04 25.99 -0.04
N GLY A 29 9.62 27.17 0.38
CA GLY A 29 8.44 27.39 1.21
C GLY A 29 7.18 27.02 0.44
N LEU A 30 6.40 26.08 0.97
CA LEU A 30 5.12 25.63 0.41
C LEU A 30 3.95 26.36 1.04
N HIS A 31 3.90 26.38 2.38
CA HIS A 31 2.83 27.01 3.16
C HIS A 31 3.34 27.51 4.51
N GLY A 32 2.64 28.50 5.10
CA GLY A 32 2.96 29.04 6.42
C GLY A 32 4.33 29.70 6.50
N GLN A 33 4.93 29.67 7.69
CA GLN A 33 6.28 30.22 7.92
C GLN A 33 7.19 29.14 8.52
N TYR A 34 8.34 28.93 7.90
CA TYR A 34 9.33 27.94 8.27
C TYR A 34 10.68 28.64 8.51
N THR A 35 11.27 28.48 9.69
CA THR A 35 12.52 29.15 10.06
C THR A 35 13.71 28.20 9.97
N ILE A 36 14.74 28.63 9.26
CA ILE A 36 16.03 27.96 9.12
C ILE A 36 17.07 28.82 9.81
N SER A 37 17.69 28.30 10.86
CA SER A 37 18.68 28.98 11.67
C SER A 37 20.05 28.37 11.42
N THR A 38 21.02 29.19 10.98
CA THR A 38 22.43 28.82 10.90
C THR A 38 23.18 29.46 12.07
N ALA A 39 24.50 29.21 12.19
CA ALA A 39 25.33 29.87 13.19
C ALA A 39 25.44 31.39 13.00
N GLN A 40 25.16 31.88 11.81
CA GLN A 40 25.32 33.29 11.42
C GLN A 40 24.00 34.06 11.46
N GLU A 41 22.92 33.47 10.92
CA GLU A 41 21.63 34.14 10.68
C GLU A 41 20.43 33.20 10.80
N ASN A 42 19.24 33.81 10.99
CA ASN A 42 17.97 33.13 10.97
C ASN A 42 17.17 33.60 9.76
N TYR A 43 16.76 32.66 8.92
CA TYR A 43 15.90 32.95 7.77
C TYR A 43 14.52 32.34 8.00
N THR A 44 13.48 33.16 7.90
CA THR A 44 12.10 32.71 7.90
C THR A 44 11.57 32.79 6.48
N ILE A 45 11.22 31.62 5.92
CA ILE A 45 10.69 31.49 4.55
C ILE A 45 9.20 31.22 4.59
N GLY A 46 8.47 31.96 3.75
CA GLY A 46 7.04 31.74 3.48
C GLY A 46 6.81 31.04 2.15
N ALA A 47 5.53 30.91 1.76
CA ALA A 47 5.16 30.29 0.49
C ALA A 47 5.87 30.94 -0.71
N SER A 48 6.41 30.13 -1.60
CA SER A 48 7.18 30.50 -2.80
C SER A 48 8.55 31.16 -2.54
N GLU A 49 8.99 31.25 -1.31
CA GLU A 49 10.34 31.73 -0.99
C GLU A 49 11.33 30.57 -0.99
N VAL A 50 12.57 30.85 -1.35
CA VAL A 50 13.62 29.82 -1.43
C VAL A 50 14.85 30.27 -0.65
N TYR A 51 15.37 29.39 0.20
CA TYR A 51 16.65 29.57 0.87
C TYR A 51 17.55 28.36 0.62
N ALA A 52 18.84 28.62 0.32
CA ALA A 52 19.81 27.55 0.09
C ALA A 52 20.89 27.55 1.17
N VAL A 53 21.09 26.39 1.78
CA VAL A 53 22.15 26.15 2.76
C VAL A 53 23.37 25.57 2.05
N SER A 54 24.53 26.19 2.26
CA SER A 54 25.82 25.76 1.70
C SER A 54 26.27 24.41 2.21
N PRO A 55 27.14 23.68 1.43
CA PRO A 55 27.69 22.39 1.88
C PRO A 55 28.37 22.51 3.24
N PHE A 56 28.23 21.49 4.07
CA PHE A 56 28.81 21.37 5.40
C PHE A 56 28.45 22.52 6.36
N THR A 57 27.34 23.20 6.14
CA THR A 57 26.80 24.21 7.06
C THR A 57 25.83 23.55 8.02
N LEU A 58 26.07 23.76 9.33
CA LEU A 58 25.10 23.36 10.37
C LEU A 58 23.90 24.31 10.34
N TYR A 59 22.72 23.73 10.28
CA TYR A 59 21.47 24.47 10.35
C TYR A 59 20.47 23.79 11.26
N ARG A 60 19.52 24.55 11.77
CA ARG A 60 18.40 24.12 12.58
C ARG A 60 17.12 24.56 11.91
N THR A 61 16.13 23.69 11.89
CA THR A 61 14.82 23.99 11.34
C THR A 61 13.76 24.10 12.44
N VAL A 62 12.87 25.07 12.31
CA VAL A 62 11.73 25.26 13.21
C VAL A 62 10.51 25.56 12.36
N SER A 63 9.49 24.70 12.44
CA SER A 63 8.21 24.93 11.75
C SER A 63 7.21 25.68 12.63
N GLY A 64 6.40 26.56 12.02
CA GLY A 64 5.14 27.04 12.59
C GLY A 64 4.10 25.91 12.69
N GLU A 65 2.96 26.17 13.32
CA GLU A 65 1.92 25.13 13.55
C GLU A 65 1.37 24.55 12.25
N ASP A 66 1.30 25.34 11.16
CA ASP A 66 0.82 24.92 9.83
C ASP A 66 1.81 25.30 8.73
N ALA A 67 3.09 25.04 8.93
CA ALA A 67 4.12 25.36 7.95
C ALA A 67 4.62 24.12 7.23
N GLY A 68 4.76 24.21 5.89
CA GLY A 68 5.34 23.19 5.03
C GLY A 68 6.45 23.74 4.16
N VAL A 69 7.53 22.97 4.01
CA VAL A 69 8.66 23.29 3.14
C VAL A 69 9.14 22.08 2.37
N LEU A 70 9.48 22.24 1.11
CA LEU A 70 10.19 21.24 0.31
C LEU A 70 11.69 21.45 0.44
N GLN A 71 12.38 20.47 1.00
CA GLN A 71 13.84 20.40 0.98
C GLN A 71 14.32 19.61 -0.24
N ILE A 72 15.26 20.16 -1.00
CA ILE A 72 15.94 19.51 -2.12
C ILE A 72 17.44 19.52 -1.80
N THR A 73 18.03 18.35 -1.57
CA THR A 73 19.47 18.25 -1.30
C THR A 73 20.20 17.71 -2.55
N LEU A 74 21.14 18.49 -3.07
CA LEU A 74 22.00 18.11 -4.19
C LEU A 74 23.29 17.53 -3.63
N SER A 75 23.57 16.27 -3.96
CA SER A 75 24.73 15.53 -3.40
C SER A 75 26.07 16.10 -3.86
N PRO A 76 27.18 15.76 -3.17
CA PRO A 76 28.53 16.13 -3.59
C PRO A 76 28.87 15.73 -5.03
N GLU A 77 28.35 14.61 -5.51
CA GLU A 77 28.55 14.13 -6.87
C GLU A 77 27.88 15.04 -7.92
N ILE A 78 26.69 15.58 -7.62
CA ILE A 78 26.03 16.59 -8.46
C ILE A 78 26.85 17.89 -8.48
N LEU A 79 27.33 18.31 -7.30
CA LEU A 79 28.15 19.52 -7.17
C LEU A 79 29.46 19.37 -7.95
N GLN A 80 30.10 18.20 -7.91
CA GLN A 80 31.31 17.91 -8.69
C GLN A 80 31.04 17.99 -10.21
N LYS A 81 29.92 17.42 -10.68
CA LYS A 81 29.51 17.52 -12.09
C LYS A 81 29.17 18.94 -12.53
N ALA A 82 28.84 19.81 -11.58
CA ALA A 82 28.56 21.25 -11.80
C ALA A 82 29.81 22.15 -11.67
N ASP A 83 31.00 21.56 -11.55
CA ASP A 83 32.26 22.27 -11.30
C ASP A 83 32.24 23.15 -10.04
N TRP A 84 31.45 22.75 -9.02
CA TRP A 84 31.34 23.47 -7.76
C TRP A 84 32.66 23.35 -6.98
N PRO A 85 33.34 24.48 -6.65
CA PRO A 85 34.60 24.41 -5.93
C PRO A 85 34.39 23.84 -4.52
N GLN A 86 35.27 22.96 -4.10
CA GLN A 86 35.24 22.43 -2.74
C GLN A 86 35.35 23.58 -1.72
N ARG A 87 34.49 23.56 -0.70
CA ARG A 87 34.41 24.57 0.38
C ARG A 87 33.89 25.96 -0.01
N GLN A 88 33.32 26.12 -1.21
CA GLN A 88 32.71 27.40 -1.57
C GLN A 88 31.30 27.50 -0.99
N MET A 89 31.00 28.64 -0.40
CA MET A 89 29.69 28.98 0.15
C MET A 89 28.85 29.76 -0.85
N ILE A 90 27.55 29.72 -0.68
CA ILE A 90 26.58 30.55 -1.39
C ILE A 90 25.74 31.32 -0.39
N ASP A 91 25.29 32.50 -0.79
CA ASP A 91 24.24 33.25 -0.11
C ASP A 91 23.04 33.39 -1.06
N CYS A 92 22.04 32.52 -0.89
CA CYS A 92 20.88 32.47 -1.77
C CYS A 92 19.59 32.47 -0.94
N TYR A 93 19.04 33.67 -0.76
CA TYR A 93 17.70 33.88 -0.21
C TYR A 93 16.82 34.61 -1.22
N LEU A 94 15.78 33.95 -1.69
CA LEU A 94 14.81 34.43 -2.67
C LEU A 94 13.48 34.71 -1.96
N SER A 95 13.30 35.97 -1.54
CA SER A 95 12.08 36.45 -0.90
C SER A 95 10.93 36.64 -1.91
N ARG A 96 9.72 36.94 -1.41
CA ARG A 96 8.58 37.34 -2.26
C ARG A 96 8.84 38.56 -3.13
N SER A 97 9.69 39.48 -2.70
CA SER A 97 10.07 40.68 -3.50
C SER A 97 10.82 40.31 -4.80
N THR A 98 11.40 39.11 -4.88
CA THR A 98 12.12 38.60 -6.06
C THR A 98 11.25 37.78 -7.02
N LEU A 99 9.91 37.77 -6.88
CA LEU A 99 9.02 37.00 -7.76
C LEU A 99 9.10 37.44 -9.23
N THR A 100 9.44 38.66 -9.53
CA THR A 100 9.62 39.21 -10.86
C THR A 100 11.03 39.11 -11.43
N ASP A 101 12.01 38.72 -10.58
CA ASP A 101 13.39 38.55 -11.01
C ASP A 101 13.55 37.26 -11.85
N SER A 102 14.19 37.38 -13.02
CA SER A 102 14.32 36.27 -13.96
C SER A 102 15.17 35.11 -13.43
N VAL A 103 16.20 35.38 -12.63
CA VAL A 103 17.06 34.34 -12.03
C VAL A 103 16.30 33.63 -10.93
N ALA A 104 15.60 34.37 -10.09
CA ALA A 104 14.78 33.82 -9.03
C ALA A 104 13.63 32.97 -9.58
N GLN A 105 12.99 33.39 -10.68
CA GLN A 105 11.99 32.59 -11.39
C GLN A 105 12.58 31.31 -11.98
N ASP A 106 13.79 31.38 -12.57
CA ASP A 106 14.46 30.17 -13.11
C ASP A 106 14.81 29.17 -12.03
N ILE A 107 15.24 29.61 -10.82
CA ILE A 107 15.49 28.72 -9.69
C ILE A 107 14.20 28.05 -9.22
N ARG A 108 13.11 28.80 -9.02
CA ARG A 108 11.79 28.24 -8.65
C ARG A 108 11.30 27.23 -9.68
N ARG A 109 11.41 27.56 -10.96
CA ARG A 109 11.06 26.67 -12.06
C ARG A 109 11.88 25.38 -12.03
N ARG A 110 13.17 25.45 -11.81
CA ARG A 110 14.06 24.28 -11.72
C ARG A 110 13.75 23.40 -10.51
N CYS A 111 13.50 24.00 -9.34
CA CYS A 111 13.05 23.26 -8.16
C CYS A 111 11.76 22.49 -8.44
N ALA A 112 10.77 23.15 -9.05
CA ALA A 112 9.51 22.51 -9.42
C ALA A 112 9.70 21.44 -10.51
N THR A 113 10.56 21.68 -11.51
CA THR A 113 10.89 20.72 -12.55
C THR A 113 11.60 19.49 -12.01
N LEU A 114 12.57 19.67 -11.11
CA LEU A 114 13.28 18.58 -10.43
C LEU A 114 12.32 17.74 -9.60
N PHE A 115 11.45 18.39 -8.84
CA PHE A 115 10.41 17.72 -8.08
C PHE A 115 9.52 16.87 -9.00
N ARG A 116 9.01 17.43 -10.09
CA ARG A 116 8.20 16.73 -11.08
C ARG A 116 8.93 15.53 -11.68
N LEU A 117 10.15 15.70 -12.18
CA LEU A 117 10.93 14.61 -12.80
C LEU A 117 11.25 13.49 -11.83
N TYR A 118 11.55 13.84 -10.57
CA TYR A 118 11.81 12.87 -9.52
C TYR A 118 10.57 11.99 -9.24
N PHE A 119 9.40 12.63 -9.09
CA PHE A 119 8.17 11.91 -8.79
C PHE A 119 7.58 11.17 -10.00
N GLN A 120 7.68 11.72 -11.18
CA GLN A 120 7.25 11.03 -12.40
C GLN A 120 8.18 9.88 -12.80
N GLN A 121 9.41 9.84 -12.29
CA GLN A 121 10.46 8.85 -12.58
C GLN A 121 10.67 8.57 -14.09
N THR A 122 10.36 9.53 -14.94
CA THR A 122 10.28 9.35 -16.38
C THR A 122 11.64 9.41 -17.07
N ASP A 123 12.58 10.19 -16.56
CA ASP A 123 13.90 10.39 -17.19
C ASP A 123 14.98 10.72 -16.15
N GLN A 124 15.74 9.72 -15.74
CA GLN A 124 16.85 9.87 -14.79
C GLN A 124 18.00 10.73 -15.34
N VAL A 125 18.22 10.71 -16.64
CA VAL A 125 19.27 11.51 -17.30
C VAL A 125 18.89 12.99 -17.27
N GLU A 126 17.62 13.28 -17.57
CA GLU A 126 17.09 14.64 -17.51
C GLU A 126 17.05 15.18 -16.07
N LEU A 127 16.67 14.34 -15.09
CA LEU A 127 16.71 14.68 -13.68
C LEU A 127 18.13 15.10 -13.25
N GLN A 128 19.14 14.31 -13.58
CA GLN A 128 20.54 14.65 -13.27
C GLN A 128 21.00 15.91 -14.02
N ARG A 129 20.64 16.07 -15.28
CA ARG A 129 20.95 17.25 -16.08
C ARG A 129 20.38 18.54 -15.46
N GLN A 130 19.13 18.50 -15.01
CA GLN A 130 18.47 19.63 -14.35
C GLN A 130 19.11 19.93 -12.99
N ALA A 131 19.49 18.90 -12.21
CA ALA A 131 20.16 19.09 -10.93
C ALA A 131 21.56 19.74 -11.08
N VAL A 132 22.36 19.26 -12.04
CA VAL A 132 23.67 19.86 -12.36
C VAL A 132 23.49 21.29 -12.82
N SER A 133 22.50 21.57 -13.68
CA SER A 133 22.21 22.90 -14.16
C SER A 133 21.75 23.86 -13.05
N LEU A 134 20.95 23.36 -12.07
CA LEU A 134 20.58 24.15 -10.88
C LEU A 134 21.79 24.43 -10.01
N ALA A 135 22.65 23.45 -9.75
CA ALA A 135 23.88 23.64 -8.98
C ALA A 135 24.81 24.68 -9.64
N SER A 136 25.01 24.58 -10.98
CA SER A 136 25.81 25.57 -11.72
C SER A 136 25.23 26.96 -11.65
N LEU A 137 23.91 27.12 -11.73
CA LEU A 137 23.23 28.42 -11.59
C LEU A 137 23.41 29.00 -10.19
N LEU A 138 23.21 28.22 -9.14
CA LEU A 138 23.43 28.65 -7.75
C LEU A 138 24.86 29.08 -7.53
N TRP A 139 25.83 28.28 -7.97
CA TRP A 139 27.25 28.62 -7.91
C TRP A 139 27.58 29.92 -8.64
N SER A 140 27.19 30.04 -9.88
CA SER A 140 27.57 31.21 -10.74
C SER A 140 26.93 32.52 -10.29
N ARG A 141 25.80 32.50 -9.57
CA ARG A 141 25.04 33.71 -9.22
C ARG A 141 25.10 34.10 -7.75
N PHE A 142 25.34 33.14 -6.85
CA PHE A 142 25.23 33.34 -5.40
C PHE A 142 26.50 32.95 -4.64
N SER A 143 27.62 32.65 -5.34
CA SER A 143 28.88 32.40 -4.68
C SER A 143 29.35 33.60 -3.87
N THR A 144 29.80 33.37 -2.63
CA THR A 144 30.36 34.38 -1.76
C THR A 144 31.89 34.31 -1.77
N THR A 145 32.55 35.39 -1.32
CA THR A 145 34.00 35.39 -1.11
C THR A 145 34.40 34.60 0.14
N ASP A 146 33.44 34.30 0.99
CA ASP A 146 33.68 33.52 2.21
C ASP A 146 33.85 32.04 1.87
N SER A 147 34.89 31.42 2.35
CA SER A 147 35.15 29.99 2.28
C SER A 147 35.03 29.37 3.66
N VAL A 148 34.71 28.07 3.73
CA VAL A 148 34.80 27.31 4.99
C VAL A 148 36.20 27.48 5.56
N GLN A 149 36.32 27.85 6.85
CA GLN A 149 37.57 28.18 7.51
C GLN A 149 38.70 27.17 7.23
N PRO A 150 39.90 27.58 6.90
CA PRO A 150 40.99 26.68 6.48
C PRO A 150 41.41 25.62 7.49
N GLU A 151 41.07 25.81 8.76
CA GLU A 151 41.46 24.91 9.87
C GLU A 151 40.62 23.64 9.96
N ASP A 152 39.49 23.54 9.25
CA ASP A 152 38.56 22.41 9.35
C ASP A 152 38.75 21.45 8.20
N SER A 153 39.22 20.24 8.48
CA SER A 153 39.35 19.22 7.44
C SER A 153 37.95 18.72 7.03
N ILE A 154 37.73 18.50 5.72
CA ILE A 154 36.52 17.91 5.18
C ILE A 154 36.21 16.59 5.89
N ASN A 155 37.23 15.81 6.30
CA ASN A 155 37.09 14.60 7.06
C ASN A 155 36.46 14.79 8.43
N THR A 156 36.75 15.91 9.12
CA THR A 156 36.16 16.27 10.41
C THR A 156 34.66 16.58 10.24
N LEU A 157 34.30 17.29 9.18
CA LEU A 157 32.90 17.63 8.89
C LEU A 157 32.08 16.39 8.46
N LYS A 158 32.65 15.50 7.63
CA LYS A 158 32.03 14.20 7.29
C LYS A 158 31.85 13.29 8.50
N LEU A 159 32.79 13.31 9.41
CA LEU A 159 32.70 12.56 10.68
C LEU A 159 31.54 13.10 11.55
N LEU A 160 31.42 14.44 11.65
CA LEU A 160 30.32 15.06 12.37
C LEU A 160 28.95 14.76 11.73
N GLU A 161 28.85 14.82 10.40
CA GLU A 161 27.66 14.41 9.64
C GLU A 161 27.26 12.97 9.98
N SER A 162 28.24 12.05 9.92
CA SER A 162 28.01 10.64 10.27
C SER A 162 27.55 10.44 11.71
N ALA A 163 28.14 11.19 12.66
CA ALA A 163 27.75 11.16 14.07
C ALA A 163 26.31 11.64 14.28
N LEU A 164 25.93 12.75 13.65
CA LEU A 164 24.56 13.28 13.70
C LEU A 164 23.56 12.30 13.08
N LYS A 165 23.89 11.70 11.92
CA LYS A 165 23.06 10.69 11.26
C LYS A 165 22.85 9.47 12.17
N MET A 166 23.88 8.99 12.86
CA MET A 166 23.76 7.88 13.84
C MET A 166 22.84 8.25 15.01
N ILE A 167 22.98 9.45 15.56
CA ILE A 167 22.11 9.91 16.65
C ILE A 167 20.66 9.95 16.18
N HIS A 168 20.37 10.50 15.00
CA HIS A 168 19.01 10.61 14.47
C HIS A 168 18.37 9.27 14.09
N THR A 169 19.17 8.26 13.73
CA THR A 169 18.66 6.93 13.41
C THR A 169 18.49 6.01 14.62
N GLN A 170 19.23 6.27 15.72
CA GLN A 170 19.30 5.39 16.90
C GLN A 170 18.92 6.08 18.21
N TRP A 171 18.28 7.26 18.15
CA TRP A 171 17.99 8.12 19.32
C TRP A 171 17.21 7.41 20.44
N ASN A 172 16.34 6.47 20.11
CA ASN A 172 15.53 5.69 21.07
C ASN A 172 16.24 4.44 21.61
N GLN A 173 17.45 4.14 21.13
CA GLN A 173 18.25 3.01 21.56
C GLN A 173 19.31 3.45 22.59
N SER A 174 20.08 2.50 23.11
CA SER A 174 21.19 2.78 24.05
C SER A 174 22.43 3.35 23.33
N ILE A 175 22.29 4.45 22.59
CA ILE A 175 23.42 5.10 21.94
C ILE A 175 24.20 5.97 22.94
N SER A 176 25.54 5.89 22.89
CA SER A 176 26.47 6.68 23.73
C SER A 176 27.56 7.34 22.88
N LEU A 177 28.23 8.36 23.46
CA LEU A 177 29.38 8.99 22.83
C LEU A 177 30.48 7.97 22.49
N SER A 178 30.78 7.04 23.43
CA SER A 178 31.83 6.04 23.27
C SER A 178 31.50 5.02 22.18
N GLU A 179 30.26 4.56 22.10
CA GLU A 179 29.82 3.68 21.03
C GLU A 179 29.88 4.37 19.67
N THR A 180 29.43 5.63 19.59
CA THR A 180 29.53 6.44 18.36
C THR A 180 30.97 6.65 17.94
N ALA A 181 31.87 6.98 18.89
CA ALA A 181 33.29 7.14 18.63
C ALA A 181 33.94 5.86 18.09
N ALA A 182 33.61 4.71 18.72
CA ALA A 182 34.11 3.41 18.30
C ALA A 182 33.65 3.04 16.87
N GLN A 183 32.38 3.29 16.52
CA GLN A 183 31.85 3.03 15.18
C GLN A 183 32.46 3.94 14.11
N LEU A 184 32.83 5.14 14.48
CA LEU A 184 33.49 6.11 13.60
C LEU A 184 35.03 6.04 13.63
N TYR A 185 35.58 5.05 14.33
CA TYR A 185 37.04 4.82 14.47
C TYR A 185 37.83 6.03 14.99
N VAL A 186 37.24 6.75 15.95
CA VAL A 186 37.89 7.91 16.59
C VAL A 186 37.85 7.82 18.11
N SER A 187 38.66 8.65 18.82
CA SER A 187 38.61 8.70 20.28
C SER A 187 37.41 9.50 20.79
N ASP A 188 36.87 9.14 21.97
CA ASP A 188 35.81 9.85 22.68
C ASP A 188 36.11 11.34 22.85
N SER A 189 37.36 11.66 23.18
CA SER A 189 37.79 13.03 23.38
C SER A 189 37.81 13.83 22.05
N TYR A 190 38.10 13.19 20.94
CA TYR A 190 38.10 13.84 19.64
C TYR A 190 36.66 14.15 19.19
N ILE A 191 35.77 13.15 19.19
CA ILE A 191 34.38 13.38 18.79
C ILE A 191 33.67 14.35 19.74
N SER A 192 33.95 14.30 21.06
CA SER A 192 33.38 15.24 22.04
C SER A 192 33.78 16.69 21.75
N ARG A 193 35.04 16.94 21.38
CA ARG A 193 35.52 18.27 20.99
C ARG A 193 34.90 18.76 19.69
N VAL A 194 34.85 17.87 18.66
CA VAL A 194 34.26 18.18 17.37
C VAL A 194 32.79 18.52 17.58
N PHE A 195 32.04 17.67 18.29
CA PHE A 195 30.64 17.88 18.56
C PHE A 195 30.36 19.19 19.27
N LYS A 196 31.12 19.49 20.35
CA LYS A 196 30.98 20.74 21.10
C LYS A 196 31.39 21.97 20.28
N LYS A 197 32.43 21.87 19.42
CA LYS A 197 32.91 22.97 18.57
C LYS A 197 31.84 23.35 17.54
N TYR A 198 31.22 22.35 16.88
CA TYR A 198 30.33 22.60 15.75
C TYR A 198 28.85 22.61 16.13
N VAL A 199 28.39 21.76 17.05
CA VAL A 199 26.97 21.68 17.49
C VAL A 199 26.69 22.65 18.65
N GLY A 200 27.74 23.17 19.31
CA GLY A 200 27.61 24.12 20.41
C GLY A 200 27.17 23.50 21.74
N THR A 201 26.86 22.21 21.78
CA THR A 201 26.40 21.50 22.98
C THR A 201 27.13 20.16 23.13
N THR A 202 26.89 19.43 24.23
CA THR A 202 27.45 18.09 24.41
C THR A 202 26.60 17.04 23.72
N PHE A 203 27.22 15.95 23.29
CA PHE A 203 26.52 14.80 22.69
C PHE A 203 25.33 14.33 23.53
N THR A 204 25.54 14.13 24.83
CA THR A 204 24.49 13.66 25.76
C THR A 204 23.33 14.65 25.87
N LYS A 205 23.63 15.97 25.93
CA LYS A 205 22.58 16.98 26.00
C LYS A 205 21.77 17.02 24.70
N TYR A 206 22.45 16.97 23.55
CA TYR A 206 21.80 16.91 22.25
C TYR A 206 20.86 15.71 22.11
N LEU A 207 21.32 14.50 22.50
CA LEU A 207 20.52 13.29 22.48
C LEU A 207 19.31 13.38 23.43
N VAL A 208 19.47 13.97 24.61
CA VAL A 208 18.35 14.18 25.56
C VAL A 208 17.33 15.16 24.96
N ASP A 209 17.77 16.27 24.39
CA ASP A 209 16.88 17.27 23.78
C ASP A 209 16.11 16.65 22.59
N LEU A 210 16.74 15.80 21.78
CA LEU A 210 16.10 15.07 20.69
C LEU A 210 15.04 14.07 21.22
N ARG A 211 15.34 13.29 22.26
CA ARG A 211 14.42 12.39 22.92
C ARG A 211 13.20 13.11 23.51
N LEU A 212 13.42 14.26 24.12
CA LEU A 212 12.34 15.08 24.66
C LEU A 212 11.41 15.63 23.58
N SER A 213 11.96 16.02 22.42
CA SER A 213 11.13 16.48 21.30
C SER A 213 10.20 15.39 20.76
N HIS A 214 10.68 14.15 20.67
CA HIS A 214 9.85 13.01 20.31
C HIS A 214 8.79 12.69 21.37
N ALA A 215 9.17 12.72 22.65
CA ALA A 215 8.25 12.48 23.77
C ALA A 215 7.10 13.50 23.84
N VAL A 216 7.32 14.76 23.47
CA VAL A 216 6.25 15.78 23.38
C VAL A 216 5.17 15.35 22.39
N ASN A 217 5.54 14.76 21.27
CA ASN A 217 4.59 14.25 20.31
C ASN A 217 3.80 13.05 20.86
N ASP A 218 4.47 12.13 21.56
CA ASP A 218 3.83 10.97 22.19
C ASP A 218 2.86 11.38 23.30
N LEU A 219 3.10 12.52 23.98
CA LEU A 219 2.21 13.06 25.00
C LEU A 219 0.84 13.48 24.47
N LYS A 220 0.66 13.66 23.16
CA LYS A 220 -0.64 13.89 22.52
C LYS A 220 -1.54 12.65 22.52
N GLY A 221 -0.93 11.46 22.65
CA GLY A 221 -1.61 10.17 22.74
C GLY A 221 -2.09 9.81 24.15
N THR A 222 -2.59 8.58 24.31
CA THR A 222 -3.15 8.04 25.56
C THR A 222 -2.15 7.27 26.40
N ASP A 223 -0.97 6.94 25.88
CA ASP A 223 0.04 6.11 26.53
C ASP A 223 0.49 6.68 27.88
N SER A 224 0.87 5.82 28.81
CA SER A 224 1.35 6.26 30.13
C SER A 224 2.68 7.03 30.01
N VAL A 225 2.94 7.92 30.96
CA VAL A 225 4.20 8.68 31.02
C VAL A 225 5.42 7.75 31.09
N THR A 226 5.27 6.62 31.75
CA THR A 226 6.29 5.58 31.88
C THR A 226 6.59 4.90 30.54
N GLU A 227 5.57 4.51 29.79
CA GLU A 227 5.72 3.93 28.44
C GLU A 227 6.38 4.90 27.47
N ILE A 228 5.96 6.18 27.49
CA ILE A 228 6.57 7.24 26.69
C ILE A 228 8.05 7.42 27.03
N ALA A 229 8.42 7.40 28.32
CA ALA A 229 9.81 7.49 28.73
C ALA A 229 10.69 6.38 28.13
N TYR A 230 10.26 5.11 28.25
CA TYR A 230 11.02 3.97 27.73
C TYR A 230 11.07 3.94 26.20
N ARG A 231 9.96 4.22 25.51
CA ARG A 231 9.90 4.29 24.06
C ARG A 231 10.85 5.34 23.49
N ASN A 232 11.01 6.45 24.20
CA ASN A 232 11.92 7.52 23.83
C ASN A 232 13.34 7.34 24.38
N GLY A 233 13.72 6.13 24.77
CA GLY A 233 15.10 5.77 25.12
C GLY A 233 15.59 6.31 26.47
N PHE A 234 14.70 6.76 27.36
CA PHE A 234 15.09 7.12 28.75
C PHE A 234 15.24 5.88 29.61
N LYS A 235 16.26 5.85 30.47
CA LYS A 235 16.56 4.71 31.35
C LYS A 235 15.53 4.52 32.47
N SER A 236 14.79 5.57 32.82
CA SER A 236 13.71 5.55 33.82
C SER A 236 12.76 6.72 33.61
N ASP A 237 11.52 6.55 34.07
CA ASP A 237 10.49 7.59 34.09
C ASP A 237 10.91 8.82 34.92
N ASN A 238 11.60 8.61 36.07
CA ASN A 238 12.11 9.71 36.89
C ASN A 238 13.09 10.58 36.11
N SER A 239 14.05 9.98 35.38
CA SER A 239 14.99 10.72 34.56
C SER A 239 14.30 11.50 33.43
N PHE A 240 13.29 10.91 32.81
CA PHE A 240 12.45 11.58 31.81
C PHE A 240 11.69 12.77 32.40
N ILE A 241 11.02 12.59 33.54
CA ILE A 241 10.27 13.65 34.22
C ILE A 241 11.16 14.82 34.59
N ASP A 242 12.37 14.57 35.12
CA ASP A 242 13.32 15.59 35.53
C ASP A 242 13.85 16.39 34.31
N PHE A 243 14.26 15.69 33.24
CA PHE A 243 14.72 16.35 32.03
C PHE A 243 13.58 17.14 31.36
N PHE A 244 12.38 16.56 31.32
CA PHE A 244 11.20 17.21 30.74
C PHE A 244 10.81 18.48 31.51
N LYS A 245 10.76 18.40 32.84
CA LYS A 245 10.46 19.55 33.70
C LYS A 245 11.49 20.66 33.55
N LYS A 246 12.78 20.30 33.37
CA LYS A 246 13.86 21.25 33.16
C LYS A 246 13.76 21.93 31.79
N ALA A 247 13.30 21.22 30.76
CA ALA A 247 13.20 21.73 29.39
C ALA A 247 11.89 22.52 29.16
N TYR A 248 10.76 22.07 29.70
CA TYR A 248 9.43 22.63 29.44
C TYR A 248 8.76 23.31 30.64
N GLY A 249 9.43 23.42 31.79
CA GLY A 249 8.93 24.11 32.99
C GLY A 249 7.82 23.39 33.75
N CYS A 250 7.30 22.26 33.25
CA CYS A 250 6.23 21.48 33.91
C CYS A 250 6.45 19.98 33.71
N THR A 251 5.73 19.15 34.47
CA THR A 251 5.79 17.69 34.31
C THR A 251 5.09 17.22 33.03
N PRO A 252 5.47 16.05 32.44
CA PRO A 252 4.82 15.50 31.24
C PRO A 252 3.30 15.37 31.38
N GLY A 253 2.81 14.93 32.57
CA GLY A 253 1.39 14.78 32.85
C GLY A 253 0.64 16.15 32.83
N LYS A 254 1.26 17.19 33.42
CA LYS A 254 0.67 18.54 33.40
C LYS A 254 0.70 19.14 31.99
N TYR A 255 1.75 18.87 31.21
CA TYR A 255 1.87 19.30 29.82
C TYR A 255 0.77 18.64 28.95
N ARG A 256 0.52 17.33 29.11
CA ARG A 256 -0.60 16.62 28.47
C ARG A 256 -1.96 17.24 28.81
N GLN A 257 -2.17 17.61 30.06
CA GLN A 257 -3.42 18.24 30.48
C GLN A 257 -3.62 19.60 29.81
N GLN A 258 -2.56 20.38 29.65
CA GLN A 258 -2.59 21.65 28.92
C GLN A 258 -2.92 21.45 27.44
N LEU A 259 -2.34 20.43 26.78
CA LEU A 259 -2.65 20.07 25.40
C LEU A 259 -4.12 19.67 25.22
N LYS A 260 -4.72 18.95 26.17
CA LYS A 260 -6.15 18.58 26.12
C LYS A 260 -7.07 19.77 26.29
N GLN A 261 -6.72 20.75 27.10
CA GLN A 261 -7.52 21.98 27.32
C GLN A 261 -7.49 22.93 26.11
N SER A 262 -6.45 22.89 25.28
CA SER A 262 -6.37 23.64 24.03
C SER A 262 -7.08 22.94 22.84
N ALA A 263 -7.45 21.68 22.97
CA ALA A 263 -8.13 20.90 21.92
C ALA A 263 -9.66 21.11 21.86
N ASP A 264 -10.25 21.82 22.82
CA ASP A 264 -11.71 22.11 22.86
C ASP A 264 -12.12 23.31 21.97
N THR A 265 -11.18 23.91 21.23
CA THR A 265 -11.49 24.93 20.21
C THR A 265 -11.60 24.22 18.85
N PRO A 266 -12.66 24.47 18.03
CA PRO A 266 -12.74 23.86 16.70
C PRO A 266 -11.53 24.29 15.88
N GLU A 267 -10.67 23.33 15.52
CA GLU A 267 -9.56 23.58 14.57
C GLU A 267 -10.17 23.99 13.21
N PRO A 268 -9.64 25.03 12.55
CA PRO A 268 -9.95 25.28 11.16
C PRO A 268 -9.56 24.06 10.30
N PRO A 269 -10.23 23.82 9.17
CA PRO A 269 -9.89 22.69 8.30
C PRO A 269 -8.40 22.75 7.93
N LYS A 270 -7.66 21.69 8.22
CA LYS A 270 -6.23 21.58 7.88
C LYS A 270 -6.12 21.57 6.37
N GLU A 271 -5.43 22.56 5.78
CA GLU A 271 -5.09 22.55 4.37
C GLU A 271 -4.25 21.31 4.04
N ASP A 272 -4.54 20.69 2.90
CA ASP A 272 -3.87 19.47 2.46
C ASP A 272 -2.50 19.81 1.86
N VAL A 273 -1.46 19.06 2.23
CA VAL A 273 -0.10 19.17 1.66
C VAL A 273 -0.11 19.07 0.13
N SER A 274 -1.11 18.41 -0.46
CA SER A 274 -1.27 18.29 -1.90
C SER A 274 -1.51 19.65 -2.58
N ASP A 275 -2.28 20.52 -1.97
CA ASP A 275 -2.54 21.86 -2.51
C ASP A 275 -1.24 22.68 -2.53
N TRP A 276 -0.43 22.57 -1.52
CA TRP A 276 0.88 23.24 -1.45
C TRP A 276 1.84 22.73 -2.51
N LEU A 277 1.86 21.44 -2.79
CA LEU A 277 2.69 20.85 -3.84
C LEU A 277 2.17 21.18 -5.25
N GLN A 278 0.85 21.35 -5.42
CA GLN A 278 0.27 21.82 -6.67
C GLN A 278 0.66 23.28 -6.94
N GLU A 279 0.70 24.16 -5.93
CA GLU A 279 1.22 25.50 -6.08
C GLU A 279 2.70 25.54 -6.50
N LEU A 280 3.53 24.65 -5.93
CA LEU A 280 4.91 24.49 -6.38
C LEU A 280 4.98 24.16 -7.88
N LEU A 281 4.14 23.26 -8.34
CA LEU A 281 4.15 22.78 -9.72
C LEU A 281 3.68 23.82 -10.75
N GLN A 282 3.00 24.88 -10.31
CA GLN A 282 2.67 26.02 -11.18
C GLN A 282 3.94 26.72 -11.72
N TYR A 283 5.08 26.61 -11.02
CA TYR A 283 6.37 27.11 -11.51
C TYR A 283 7.02 26.23 -12.59
N ALA A 284 6.58 24.99 -12.79
CA ALA A 284 7.10 24.07 -13.80
C ALA A 284 6.39 24.26 -15.15
N ASP A 285 6.68 25.35 -15.86
CA ASP A 285 6.28 25.63 -17.26
C ASP A 285 4.80 25.39 -17.62
N GLY A 286 3.87 25.73 -16.72
CA GLY A 286 2.42 25.61 -16.97
C GLY A 286 1.93 24.18 -17.20
N ALA A 287 2.79 23.19 -17.02
CA ALA A 287 2.40 21.81 -17.07
C ALA A 287 1.73 21.44 -15.74
N SER A 288 0.41 21.37 -15.75
CA SER A 288 -0.36 20.61 -14.79
C SER A 288 0.29 19.22 -14.68
N LEU A 289 0.35 18.63 -13.47
CA LEU A 289 0.58 17.17 -13.34
C LEU A 289 -0.38 16.38 -14.24
N TYR A 290 -1.45 17.01 -14.63
CA TYR A 290 -2.50 16.56 -15.51
C TYR A 290 -2.41 17.30 -16.86
N SER A 291 -1.46 16.92 -17.72
CA SER A 291 -1.54 17.37 -19.10
C SER A 291 -2.82 16.78 -19.68
N LYS A 292 -3.75 17.64 -20.11
CA LYS A 292 -4.85 17.21 -20.98
C LYS A 292 -4.21 16.77 -22.29
N SER A 293 -3.79 15.50 -22.36
CA SER A 293 -3.37 14.89 -23.62
C SER A 293 -4.58 14.84 -24.57
N ALA A 294 -4.30 14.93 -25.86
CA ALA A 294 -5.33 14.64 -26.85
C ALA A 294 -5.89 13.21 -26.59
N PRO A 295 -7.19 12.97 -26.83
CA PRO A 295 -7.77 11.66 -26.56
C PRO A 295 -6.98 10.56 -27.25
N THR A 296 -6.56 9.56 -26.49
CA THR A 296 -5.86 8.40 -27.04
C THR A 296 -6.83 7.62 -27.93
N VAL A 297 -6.42 7.36 -29.17
CA VAL A 297 -7.26 6.65 -30.14
C VAL A 297 -6.66 5.29 -30.47
N ILE A 298 -7.39 4.22 -30.13
CA ILE A 298 -7.03 2.84 -30.47
C ILE A 298 -7.87 2.40 -31.68
N ARG A 299 -7.21 2.03 -32.79
CA ARG A 299 -7.85 1.46 -33.98
C ARG A 299 -7.31 0.06 -34.23
N LYS A 300 -8.19 -0.94 -34.26
CA LYS A 300 -7.82 -2.34 -34.51
C LYS A 300 -8.85 -3.07 -35.33
N THR A 301 -8.37 -3.93 -36.23
CA THR A 301 -9.19 -4.93 -36.95
C THR A 301 -8.95 -6.27 -36.28
N VAL A 302 -10.02 -6.91 -35.81
CA VAL A 302 -10.02 -8.24 -35.16
C VAL A 302 -10.69 -9.21 -36.13
N ARG A 303 -9.95 -10.24 -36.58
CA ARG A 303 -10.51 -11.31 -37.42
C ARG A 303 -10.97 -12.45 -36.53
N LEU A 304 -12.24 -12.76 -36.61
CA LEU A 304 -12.81 -13.93 -35.95
C LEU A 304 -12.41 -15.18 -36.74
N PRO A 305 -11.89 -16.22 -36.10
CA PRO A 305 -11.55 -17.48 -36.81
C PRO A 305 -12.83 -18.15 -37.33
N GLU A 306 -12.74 -18.81 -38.49
CA GLU A 306 -13.86 -19.57 -39.10
C GLU A 306 -14.26 -20.79 -38.25
N THR A 307 -13.30 -21.34 -37.51
CA THR A 307 -13.50 -22.44 -36.55
C THR A 307 -13.63 -21.89 -35.12
N GLN A 308 -14.03 -22.75 -34.18
CA GLN A 308 -14.05 -22.41 -32.75
C GLN A 308 -12.64 -22.29 -32.13
N ASP A 309 -11.64 -21.97 -32.95
CA ASP A 309 -10.27 -21.78 -32.53
C ASP A 309 -10.12 -20.52 -31.64
N GLY A 310 -9.19 -20.55 -30.72
CA GLY A 310 -8.89 -19.50 -29.75
C GLY A 310 -8.27 -20.10 -28.51
N GLU A 311 -7.59 -19.28 -27.74
CA GLU A 311 -6.98 -19.70 -26.48
C GLU A 311 -8.08 -19.95 -25.43
N PRO A 312 -8.10 -21.10 -24.72
CA PRO A 312 -9.08 -21.32 -23.65
C PRO A 312 -8.93 -20.29 -22.54
N ILE A 313 -10.04 -19.82 -22.02
CA ILE A 313 -10.05 -18.86 -20.90
C ILE A 313 -10.29 -19.62 -19.61
N CYS A 314 -9.28 -19.63 -18.72
CA CYS A 314 -9.43 -20.08 -17.35
C CYS A 314 -10.13 -19.00 -16.51
N GLN A 315 -11.17 -19.39 -15.78
CA GLN A 315 -11.88 -18.44 -14.91
C GLN A 315 -11.25 -18.37 -13.51
N SER A 316 -9.95 -18.07 -13.45
CA SER A 316 -9.15 -18.08 -12.22
C SER A 316 -9.69 -17.12 -11.15
N TRP A 317 -10.25 -15.96 -11.54
CA TRP A 317 -10.85 -14.97 -10.62
C TRP A 317 -12.13 -15.44 -9.95
N ARG A 318 -12.77 -16.47 -10.49
CA ARG A 318 -14.03 -17.03 -10.01
C ARG A 318 -13.82 -18.25 -9.14
N GLN A 319 -12.56 -18.73 -9.04
CA GLN A 319 -12.27 -19.93 -8.27
C GLN A 319 -12.36 -19.69 -6.76
N MET A 320 -12.07 -18.50 -6.28
CA MET A 320 -12.03 -18.21 -4.85
C MET A 320 -12.54 -16.81 -4.51
N VAL A 321 -13.30 -16.74 -3.42
CA VAL A 321 -13.68 -15.49 -2.77
C VAL A 321 -13.22 -15.53 -1.31
N ASN A 322 -12.81 -14.39 -0.77
CA ASN A 322 -12.42 -14.24 0.63
C ASN A 322 -13.49 -13.51 1.43
N ILE A 323 -13.71 -13.95 2.65
CA ILE A 323 -14.27 -13.14 3.75
C ILE A 323 -13.13 -12.87 4.75
N GLY A 324 -13.34 -12.02 5.75
CA GLY A 324 -12.33 -11.75 6.77
C GLY A 324 -12.00 -12.99 7.60
N TYR A 325 -12.59 -13.08 8.76
CA TYR A 325 -12.36 -14.17 9.70
C TYR A 325 -13.45 -15.24 9.61
N ALA A 326 -13.16 -16.43 10.11
CA ALA A 326 -14.13 -17.52 10.23
C ALA A 326 -15.39 -17.08 10.99
N HIS A 327 -15.21 -16.30 12.07
CA HIS A 327 -16.30 -15.73 12.85
C HIS A 327 -17.21 -14.80 12.02
N ASP A 328 -16.64 -14.02 11.08
CA ASP A 328 -17.43 -13.13 10.20
C ASP A 328 -18.43 -13.94 9.36
N GLY A 329 -18.08 -15.16 8.98
CA GLY A 329 -18.97 -16.08 8.24
C GLY A 329 -20.19 -16.58 9.02
N LEU A 330 -20.24 -16.34 10.34
CA LEU A 330 -21.41 -16.61 11.18
C LEU A 330 -22.40 -15.44 11.21
N ILE A 331 -22.01 -14.27 10.69
CA ILE A 331 -22.82 -13.06 10.70
C ILE A 331 -23.86 -13.10 9.58
N GLY A 332 -25.13 -12.93 9.92
CA GLY A 332 -26.25 -13.04 8.98
C GLY A 332 -26.15 -12.12 7.76
N SER A 333 -25.71 -10.86 7.92
CA SER A 333 -25.52 -9.93 6.79
C SER A 333 -24.40 -10.36 5.84
N VAL A 334 -23.31 -10.95 6.35
CA VAL A 334 -22.22 -11.52 5.53
C VAL A 334 -22.73 -12.75 4.76
N GLN A 335 -23.52 -13.61 5.41
CA GLN A 335 -24.13 -14.78 4.77
C GLN A 335 -25.09 -14.38 3.63
N GLU A 336 -25.86 -13.30 3.80
CA GLU A 336 -26.73 -12.79 2.73
C GLU A 336 -25.92 -12.28 1.53
N GLN A 337 -24.83 -11.57 1.77
CA GLN A 337 -23.90 -11.11 0.73
C GLN A 337 -23.27 -12.30 0.00
N LEU A 338 -22.87 -13.37 0.72
CA LEU A 338 -22.34 -14.61 0.15
C LEU A 338 -23.37 -15.33 -0.72
N ARG A 339 -24.62 -15.49 -0.24
CA ARG A 339 -25.71 -16.09 -1.05
C ARG A 339 -25.93 -15.31 -2.35
N ARG A 340 -25.94 -13.97 -2.27
CA ARG A 340 -26.08 -13.12 -3.44
C ARG A 340 -24.91 -13.28 -4.41
N ALA A 341 -23.69 -13.23 -3.92
CA ALA A 341 -22.48 -13.38 -4.75
C ALA A 341 -22.44 -14.78 -5.41
N GLN A 342 -22.78 -15.82 -4.67
CA GLN A 342 -22.83 -17.19 -5.21
C GLN A 342 -23.87 -17.35 -6.32
N LYS A 343 -25.04 -16.73 -6.16
CA LYS A 343 -26.10 -16.73 -7.18
C LYS A 343 -25.73 -15.93 -8.44
N GLU A 344 -25.08 -14.76 -8.28
CA GLU A 344 -24.86 -13.80 -9.37
C GLU A 344 -23.50 -14.00 -10.07
N ILE A 345 -22.48 -14.52 -9.38
CA ILE A 345 -21.12 -14.74 -9.90
C ILE A 345 -20.80 -16.25 -9.91
N GLY A 346 -21.01 -16.95 -8.80
CA GLY A 346 -20.76 -18.38 -8.63
C GLY A 346 -19.28 -18.70 -8.44
N PHE A 347 -18.79 -18.55 -7.23
CA PHE A 347 -17.44 -18.94 -6.83
C PHE A 347 -17.34 -20.44 -6.54
N THR A 348 -16.12 -20.97 -6.49
CA THR A 348 -15.85 -22.38 -6.15
C THR A 348 -15.47 -22.52 -4.69
N TYR A 349 -14.52 -21.72 -4.21
CA TYR A 349 -14.00 -21.79 -2.85
C TYR A 349 -14.34 -20.53 -2.04
N LEU A 350 -14.58 -20.74 -0.74
CA LEU A 350 -14.60 -19.66 0.26
C LEU A 350 -13.37 -19.77 1.15
N ARG A 351 -12.52 -18.72 1.16
CA ARG A 351 -11.37 -18.61 2.06
C ARG A 351 -11.67 -17.64 3.20
N PHE A 352 -11.13 -17.94 4.35
CA PHE A 352 -11.20 -17.14 5.57
C PHE A 352 -9.98 -17.41 6.46
N HIS A 353 -9.65 -16.44 7.30
CA HIS A 353 -8.65 -16.56 8.37
C HIS A 353 -9.26 -17.07 9.66
N GLY A 354 -8.43 -17.38 10.65
CA GLY A 354 -8.83 -17.44 12.04
C GLY A 354 -9.77 -18.55 12.42
N ILE A 355 -9.69 -19.73 11.76
CA ILE A 355 -10.51 -20.89 12.19
C ILE A 355 -10.17 -21.35 13.61
N PHE A 356 -8.94 -21.06 14.08
CA PHE A 356 -8.48 -21.42 15.42
C PHE A 356 -8.47 -20.25 16.40
N ASP A 357 -8.97 -19.08 16.00
CA ASP A 357 -9.09 -17.93 16.88
C ASP A 357 -9.98 -18.25 18.10
N ASP A 358 -9.72 -17.58 19.20
CA ASP A 358 -10.38 -17.87 20.48
C ASP A 358 -11.91 -17.70 20.41
N ASP A 359 -12.42 -16.84 19.53
CA ASP A 359 -13.86 -16.61 19.32
C ASP A 359 -14.55 -17.72 18.51
N MET A 360 -13.80 -18.59 17.82
CA MET A 360 -14.32 -19.83 17.22
C MET A 360 -14.40 -20.98 18.22
N HIS A 361 -13.79 -20.84 19.41
CA HIS A 361 -13.86 -21.79 20.53
C HIS A 361 -13.41 -23.21 20.23
N ILE A 362 -12.67 -23.48 19.16
CA ILE A 362 -12.26 -24.85 18.78
C ILE A 362 -11.32 -25.43 19.80
N TYR A 363 -10.27 -24.70 20.22
CA TYR A 363 -9.25 -25.20 21.14
C TYR A 363 -9.52 -24.75 22.56
N GLN A 364 -9.56 -25.70 23.48
CA GLN A 364 -9.69 -25.48 24.90
C GLN A 364 -8.71 -26.37 25.68
N GLU A 365 -8.44 -26.05 26.95
CA GLU A 365 -7.65 -26.88 27.85
C GLU A 365 -8.40 -27.17 29.16
N ASN A 366 -8.30 -28.41 29.60
CA ASN A 366 -8.75 -28.84 30.92
C ASN A 366 -7.82 -28.28 32.04
N GLU A 367 -8.18 -28.45 33.33
CA GLU A 367 -7.37 -27.99 34.44
C GLU A 367 -5.98 -28.66 34.49
N ASP A 368 -5.86 -29.90 33.96
CA ASP A 368 -4.60 -30.65 33.87
C ASP A 368 -3.75 -30.24 32.62
N GLY A 369 -4.22 -29.30 31.82
CA GLY A 369 -3.57 -28.83 30.62
C GLY A 369 -3.78 -29.73 29.39
N SER A 370 -4.60 -30.79 29.48
CA SER A 370 -4.94 -31.64 28.33
C SER A 370 -5.90 -30.91 27.40
N PRO A 371 -5.72 -30.98 26.06
CA PRO A 371 -6.58 -30.31 25.11
C PRO A 371 -7.94 -30.99 25.01
N TRP A 372 -9.01 -30.20 24.81
CA TRP A 372 -10.29 -30.65 24.33
C TRP A 372 -10.81 -29.69 23.24
N PHE A 373 -11.70 -30.17 22.37
CA PHE A 373 -12.09 -29.47 21.14
C PHE A 373 -13.61 -29.31 21.06
N ASN A 374 -14.02 -28.11 20.61
CA ASN A 374 -15.43 -27.78 20.39
C ASN A 374 -15.61 -27.29 18.94
N PHE A 375 -16.39 -28.02 18.17
CA PHE A 375 -16.59 -27.74 16.74
C PHE A 375 -17.88 -26.99 16.42
N ALA A 376 -18.66 -26.57 17.42
CA ALA A 376 -20.01 -26.04 17.17
C ALA A 376 -20.04 -24.86 16.20
N TYR A 377 -19.14 -23.87 16.36
CA TYR A 377 -19.10 -22.71 15.47
C TYR A 377 -18.50 -23.05 14.10
N ALA A 378 -17.47 -23.87 14.06
CA ALA A 378 -16.92 -24.36 12.80
C ALA A 378 -17.95 -25.14 12.00
N ASP A 379 -18.73 -25.98 12.67
CA ASP A 379 -19.82 -26.75 12.04
C ASP A 379 -20.90 -25.82 11.44
N LEU A 380 -21.32 -24.78 12.16
CA LEU A 380 -22.27 -23.80 11.64
C LEU A 380 -21.73 -23.10 10.39
N LEU A 381 -20.45 -22.73 10.39
CA LEU A 381 -19.80 -22.11 9.23
C LEU A 381 -19.72 -23.05 8.04
N PHE A 382 -19.23 -24.27 8.24
CA PHE A 382 -19.05 -25.23 7.15
C PHE A 382 -20.38 -25.78 6.61
N ASP A 383 -21.40 -25.98 7.46
CA ASP A 383 -22.74 -26.32 7.03
C ASP A 383 -23.31 -25.23 6.11
N PHE A 384 -23.15 -23.96 6.48
CA PHE A 384 -23.54 -22.82 5.64
C PHE A 384 -22.76 -22.77 4.31
N ILE A 385 -21.43 -22.96 4.34
CA ILE A 385 -20.59 -22.95 3.12
C ILE A 385 -21.09 -24.03 2.13
N GLN A 386 -21.40 -25.24 2.62
CA GLN A 386 -21.91 -26.33 1.78
C GLN A 386 -23.35 -26.09 1.31
N GLU A 387 -24.21 -25.50 2.18
CA GLU A 387 -25.60 -25.13 1.82
C GLU A 387 -25.61 -24.24 0.56
N ILE A 388 -24.69 -23.29 0.44
CA ILE A 388 -24.64 -22.39 -0.70
C ILE A 388 -23.78 -22.92 -1.87
N GLY A 389 -23.27 -24.14 -1.78
CA GLY A 389 -22.52 -24.81 -2.84
C GLY A 389 -21.08 -24.37 -2.99
N LEU A 390 -20.49 -23.75 -1.94
CA LEU A 390 -19.07 -23.42 -1.88
C LEU A 390 -18.26 -24.56 -1.25
N ILE A 391 -16.97 -24.58 -1.53
CA ILE A 391 -15.99 -25.50 -0.96
C ILE A 391 -15.11 -24.73 0.02
N PRO A 392 -14.87 -25.22 1.24
CA PRO A 392 -13.97 -24.59 2.18
C PRO A 392 -12.52 -24.53 1.67
N TYR A 393 -11.91 -23.34 1.79
CA TYR A 393 -10.47 -23.12 1.71
C TYR A 393 -10.02 -22.61 3.08
N VAL A 394 -9.44 -23.51 3.86
CA VAL A 394 -9.23 -23.33 5.31
C VAL A 394 -7.79 -22.91 5.57
N GLU A 395 -7.58 -21.70 6.06
CA GLU A 395 -6.32 -21.31 6.65
C GLU A 395 -6.29 -21.81 8.10
N LEU A 396 -5.39 -22.77 8.40
CA LEU A 396 -5.17 -23.33 9.73
C LEU A 396 -4.41 -22.32 10.59
N GLY A 397 -5.14 -21.55 11.35
CA GLY A 397 -4.67 -20.43 12.18
C GLY A 397 -5.84 -19.47 12.53
N TYR A 398 -5.67 -18.36 13.27
CA TYR A 398 -4.36 -18.10 13.86
C TYR A 398 -4.08 -19.00 15.06
N MET A 399 -3.17 -18.62 15.97
CA MET A 399 -2.81 -19.47 17.08
C MET A 399 -3.79 -19.29 18.25
N PRO A 400 -4.44 -20.35 18.77
CA PRO A 400 -5.21 -20.24 20.00
C PRO A 400 -4.37 -19.63 21.12
N SER A 401 -4.89 -18.69 21.88
CA SER A 401 -4.13 -17.98 22.92
C SER A 401 -3.48 -18.91 23.94
N LYS A 402 -4.15 -20.00 24.31
CA LYS A 402 -3.63 -21.02 25.24
C LYS A 402 -2.48 -21.84 24.66
N LEU A 403 -2.43 -22.02 23.34
CA LEU A 403 -1.38 -22.74 22.63
C LEU A 403 -0.26 -21.81 22.14
N ALA A 404 -0.42 -20.51 22.25
CA ALA A 404 0.54 -19.54 21.78
C ALA A 404 1.81 -19.49 22.67
N LYS A 405 2.99 -19.45 22.02
CA LYS A 405 4.29 -19.23 22.69
C LYS A 405 4.41 -17.81 23.20
N THR A 406 3.81 -16.84 22.49
CA THR A 406 3.79 -15.43 22.84
C THR A 406 2.38 -14.88 22.65
N GLN A 407 1.92 -14.04 23.57
CA GLN A 407 0.63 -13.37 23.48
C GLN A 407 0.77 -12.11 22.63
N TYR A 408 0.83 -12.30 21.33
CA TYR A 408 1.02 -11.23 20.38
C TYR A 408 -0.24 -11.08 19.51
N THR A 409 -0.97 -9.99 19.70
CA THR A 409 -2.14 -9.66 18.90
C THR A 409 -1.78 -8.74 17.77
N VAL A 410 -2.39 -8.93 16.60
CA VAL A 410 -2.30 -8.02 15.46
C VAL A 410 -3.61 -7.28 15.32
N PHE A 411 -3.50 -6.11 14.74
CA PHE A 411 -4.65 -5.21 14.65
C PHE A 411 -5.19 -4.87 16.05
N ASP A 412 -6.35 -4.28 16.13
CA ASP A 412 -6.98 -3.93 17.41
C ASP A 412 -7.92 -5.05 17.93
N ASN A 413 -7.79 -6.29 17.39
CA ASN A 413 -8.64 -7.42 17.77
C ASN A 413 -7.89 -8.39 18.70
N PRO A 414 -8.29 -8.50 19.99
CA PRO A 414 -7.63 -9.36 20.96
C PRO A 414 -7.83 -10.88 20.71
N ALA A 415 -8.80 -11.27 19.86
CA ALA A 415 -9.03 -12.67 19.50
C ALA A 415 -7.95 -13.20 18.54
N ILE A 416 -7.24 -12.31 17.83
CA ILE A 416 -6.24 -12.66 16.81
C ILE A 416 -4.87 -12.75 17.46
N CYS A 417 -4.33 -13.97 17.62
CA CYS A 417 -3.01 -14.19 18.17
C CYS A 417 -2.06 -14.79 17.12
N ILE A 418 -1.04 -14.01 16.71
CA ILE A 418 0.02 -14.51 15.81
C ILE A 418 1.20 -14.94 16.65
N SER A 419 1.46 -16.24 16.68
CA SER A 419 2.53 -16.84 17.46
C SER A 419 2.90 -18.22 16.90
N MET A 420 4.11 -18.66 17.20
CA MET A 420 4.44 -20.07 17.17
C MET A 420 3.68 -20.80 18.30
N TYR A 421 3.38 -22.08 18.14
CA TYR A 421 2.85 -22.91 19.21
C TYR A 421 3.88 -23.04 20.35
N ASN A 422 3.41 -23.19 21.57
CA ASN A 422 4.25 -23.52 22.74
C ASN A 422 4.50 -25.04 22.87
N ASP A 423 3.64 -25.87 22.23
CA ASP A 423 3.69 -27.32 22.29
C ASP A 423 3.30 -27.92 20.90
N SER A 424 4.25 -28.60 20.26
CA SER A 424 4.08 -29.22 18.94
C SER A 424 3.10 -30.38 18.93
N GLU A 425 3.04 -31.19 20.00
CA GLU A 425 2.12 -32.33 20.09
C GLU A 425 0.67 -31.83 20.21
N LYS A 426 0.44 -30.77 20.99
CA LYS A 426 -0.89 -30.13 21.10
C LYS A 426 -1.32 -29.49 19.77
N TRP A 427 -0.38 -28.86 19.01
CA TRP A 427 -0.68 -28.34 17.69
C TRP A 427 -1.09 -29.45 16.72
N GLN A 428 -0.32 -30.54 16.67
CA GLN A 428 -0.65 -31.69 15.83
C GLN A 428 -1.98 -32.33 16.25
N ALA A 429 -2.25 -32.44 17.56
CA ALA A 429 -3.52 -32.94 18.08
C ALA A 429 -4.72 -32.05 17.66
N LEU A 430 -4.56 -30.72 17.66
CA LEU A 430 -5.56 -29.77 17.17
C LEU A 430 -5.86 -30.01 15.69
N VAL A 431 -4.82 -30.03 14.84
CA VAL A 431 -4.97 -30.25 13.39
C VAL A 431 -5.62 -31.63 13.13
N GLN A 432 -5.18 -32.68 13.83
CA GLN A 432 -5.72 -34.03 13.70
C GLN A 432 -7.20 -34.10 14.12
N ALA A 433 -7.54 -33.49 15.25
CA ALA A 433 -8.92 -33.48 15.76
C ALA A 433 -9.88 -32.79 14.80
N CYS A 434 -9.46 -31.64 14.26
CA CYS A 434 -10.25 -30.90 13.25
C CYS A 434 -10.47 -31.72 11.98
N LEU A 435 -9.42 -32.24 11.39
CA LEU A 435 -9.53 -33.03 10.17
C LEU A 435 -10.38 -34.31 10.36
N SER A 436 -10.16 -35.03 11.49
CA SER A 436 -10.94 -36.21 11.79
C SER A 436 -12.41 -35.87 11.95
N HIS A 437 -12.76 -34.81 12.69
CA HIS A 437 -14.13 -34.35 12.86
C HIS A 437 -14.77 -33.96 11.50
N TRP A 438 -14.07 -33.20 10.65
CA TRP A 438 -14.60 -32.80 9.37
C TRP A 438 -14.76 -33.99 8.40
N ILE A 439 -13.86 -34.97 8.44
CA ILE A 439 -13.97 -36.20 7.65
C ILE A 439 -15.16 -37.01 8.13
N ASP A 440 -15.33 -37.16 9.43
CA ASP A 440 -16.46 -37.93 10.02
C ASP A 440 -17.80 -37.25 9.69
N LYS A 441 -17.87 -35.91 9.75
CA LYS A 441 -19.12 -35.19 9.51
C LYS A 441 -19.45 -35.03 8.03
N TYR A 442 -18.46 -34.68 7.20
CA TYR A 442 -18.69 -34.31 5.79
C TYR A 442 -18.26 -35.36 4.79
N GLY A 443 -17.58 -36.41 5.24
CA GLY A 443 -17.09 -37.51 4.41
C GLY A 443 -15.73 -37.21 3.75
N LEU A 444 -14.83 -38.21 3.72
CA LEU A 444 -13.47 -38.08 3.19
C LEU A 444 -13.45 -37.57 1.73
N ALA A 445 -14.33 -38.08 0.86
CA ALA A 445 -14.42 -37.69 -0.54
C ALA A 445 -14.75 -36.20 -0.73
N ASN A 446 -15.45 -35.59 0.21
CA ASN A 446 -15.75 -34.15 0.20
C ASN A 446 -14.56 -33.34 0.73
N VAL A 447 -13.99 -33.75 1.88
CA VAL A 447 -12.85 -33.04 2.51
C VAL A 447 -11.60 -33.09 1.61
N ARG A 448 -11.39 -34.10 0.78
CA ARG A 448 -10.35 -34.13 -0.25
C ARG A 448 -10.46 -33.00 -1.30
N LYS A 449 -11.64 -32.42 -1.48
CA LYS A 449 -11.82 -31.23 -2.36
C LYS A 449 -11.39 -29.94 -1.68
N TRP A 450 -11.36 -29.91 -0.35
CA TRP A 450 -10.96 -28.72 0.40
C TRP A 450 -9.51 -28.38 0.14
N ARG A 451 -9.14 -27.15 0.45
CA ARG A 451 -7.75 -26.66 0.43
C ARG A 451 -7.39 -26.23 1.83
N PHE A 452 -6.20 -26.58 2.24
CA PHE A 452 -5.66 -26.19 3.55
C PHE A 452 -4.40 -25.38 3.35
N THR A 453 -4.19 -24.35 4.17
CA THR A 453 -2.95 -23.59 4.28
C THR A 453 -2.63 -23.36 5.75
N VAL A 454 -1.38 -23.12 6.06
CA VAL A 454 -0.97 -22.62 7.38
C VAL A 454 -0.96 -21.10 7.30
N PHE A 455 -1.39 -20.43 8.37
CA PHE A 455 -1.42 -18.97 8.38
C PHE A 455 -0.06 -18.33 8.04
N SER A 456 -0.12 -17.17 7.40
CA SER A 456 1.04 -16.55 6.76
C SER A 456 2.09 -16.05 7.73
N MET A 457 3.35 -16.18 7.33
CA MET A 457 4.54 -15.63 7.97
C MET A 457 4.65 -14.10 7.97
N ASN A 458 3.83 -13.41 7.19
CA ASN A 458 4.06 -12.00 6.78
C ASN A 458 3.79 -10.97 7.87
N TYR A 459 2.97 -11.29 8.84
CA TYR A 459 2.57 -10.33 9.87
C TYR A 459 3.73 -9.89 10.78
N SER A 460 4.88 -10.56 10.67
CA SER A 460 6.06 -10.25 11.48
C SER A 460 6.74 -8.92 11.16
N ARG A 461 6.54 -8.34 9.96
CA ARG A 461 7.23 -7.10 9.54
C ARG A 461 6.31 -5.92 9.29
N LEU A 462 5.01 -6.14 9.07
CA LEU A 462 4.12 -5.08 8.66
C LEU A 462 3.85 -4.01 9.74
N GLN A 463 4.02 -4.35 11.02
CA GLN A 463 3.74 -3.43 12.13
C GLN A 463 4.88 -3.25 13.13
N TYR A 464 5.96 -4.09 13.11
CA TYR A 464 6.86 -4.20 14.25
C TYR A 464 8.32 -4.40 13.86
N THR A 465 9.20 -3.91 14.70
CA THR A 465 10.66 -3.94 14.55
C THR A 465 11.31 -5.31 14.79
N ALA A 466 10.53 -6.31 15.28
CA ALA A 466 11.01 -7.66 15.51
C ALA A 466 10.09 -8.70 14.87
N PRO A 467 10.61 -9.78 14.25
CA PRO A 467 9.80 -10.84 13.69
C PRO A 467 9.06 -11.58 14.81
N VAL A 468 7.73 -11.71 14.69
CA VAL A 468 6.88 -12.45 15.61
C VAL A 468 7.18 -13.95 15.51
N MET A 469 7.56 -14.41 14.32
CA MET A 469 7.92 -15.80 14.01
C MET A 469 9.15 -15.82 13.10
N SER A 470 10.13 -16.66 13.40
CA SER A 470 11.29 -16.83 12.53
C SER A 470 10.94 -17.67 11.30
N HIS A 471 11.76 -17.60 10.26
CA HIS A 471 11.64 -18.47 9.09
C HIS A 471 11.70 -19.96 9.49
N GLU A 472 12.60 -20.30 10.41
CA GLU A 472 12.76 -21.67 10.89
C GLU A 472 11.54 -22.15 11.71
N ASP A 473 10.97 -21.28 12.56
CA ASP A 473 9.74 -21.61 13.29
C ASP A 473 8.56 -21.85 12.33
N TYR A 474 8.43 -21.05 11.28
CA TYR A 474 7.40 -21.25 10.27
C TYR A 474 7.58 -22.58 9.49
N CYS A 475 8.79 -22.90 9.07
CA CYS A 475 9.09 -24.19 8.44
C CYS A 475 8.71 -25.36 9.34
N LYS A 476 9.08 -25.32 10.64
CA LYS A 476 8.72 -26.36 11.62
C LYS A 476 7.20 -26.51 11.77
N MET A 477 6.47 -25.39 11.82
CA MET A 477 5.01 -25.42 11.90
C MET A 477 4.38 -26.00 10.64
N PHE A 478 4.87 -25.60 9.48
CA PHE A 478 4.43 -26.14 8.18
C PHE A 478 4.70 -27.65 8.09
N GLU A 479 5.90 -28.10 8.46
CA GLU A 479 6.29 -29.53 8.44
C GLU A 479 5.43 -30.36 9.37
N ALA A 480 5.22 -29.91 10.63
CA ALA A 480 4.37 -30.59 11.59
C ALA A 480 2.92 -30.73 11.07
N THR A 481 2.41 -29.66 10.45
CA THR A 481 1.07 -29.65 9.83
C THR A 481 1.01 -30.58 8.62
N TYR A 482 2.01 -30.53 7.73
CA TYR A 482 2.10 -31.38 6.55
C TYR A 482 2.13 -32.86 6.92
N GLN A 483 2.98 -33.25 7.88
CA GLN A 483 3.08 -34.63 8.35
C GLN A 483 1.74 -35.11 8.93
N THR A 484 1.09 -34.28 9.77
CA THR A 484 -0.20 -34.62 10.37
C THR A 484 -1.29 -34.83 9.29
N ILE A 485 -1.39 -33.92 8.33
CA ILE A 485 -2.37 -34.02 7.24
C ILE A 485 -2.11 -35.27 6.37
N LYS A 486 -0.87 -35.48 5.96
CA LYS A 486 -0.51 -36.62 5.08
C LYS A 486 -0.59 -37.97 5.77
N MET A 487 -0.47 -38.01 7.11
CA MET A 487 -0.72 -39.23 7.90
C MET A 487 -2.20 -39.61 7.94
N ILE A 488 -3.10 -38.61 7.95
CA ILE A 488 -4.55 -38.86 7.93
C ILE A 488 -4.95 -39.32 6.54
N ASP A 489 -4.59 -38.58 5.50
CA ASP A 489 -4.84 -38.95 4.11
C ASP A 489 -3.84 -38.24 3.16
N PRO A 490 -3.07 -38.99 2.34
CA PRO A 490 -2.08 -38.39 1.42
C PRO A 490 -2.69 -37.52 0.32
N GLU A 491 -3.99 -37.68 -0.01
CA GLU A 491 -4.67 -36.90 -1.05
C GLU A 491 -5.17 -35.54 -0.56
N LEU A 492 -5.18 -35.27 0.75
CA LEU A 492 -5.50 -33.96 1.30
C LEU A 492 -4.45 -32.95 0.86
N LYS A 493 -4.87 -31.75 0.49
CA LYS A 493 -4.03 -30.73 -0.15
C LYS A 493 -3.64 -29.62 0.84
N LEU A 494 -2.33 -29.49 1.10
CA LEU A 494 -1.74 -28.40 1.89
C LEU A 494 -0.91 -27.46 1.01
N GLY A 495 -1.26 -26.18 1.00
CA GLY A 495 -0.51 -25.11 0.35
C GLY A 495 0.40 -24.33 1.32
N GLY A 496 1.34 -23.63 0.77
CA GLY A 496 2.26 -22.70 1.45
C GLY A 496 2.97 -21.81 0.40
N ALA A 497 3.57 -20.71 0.77
CA ALA A 497 3.93 -20.15 2.06
C ALA A 497 2.93 -19.09 2.58
N GLY A 498 1.89 -18.72 1.82
CA GLY A 498 1.01 -17.61 2.18
C GLY A 498 1.76 -16.29 2.27
N CYS A 499 2.77 -16.04 1.43
CA CYS A 499 3.69 -14.92 1.63
C CYS A 499 3.40 -13.72 0.74
N PHE A 500 3.83 -12.57 1.23
CA PHE A 500 3.78 -11.26 0.59
C PHE A 500 5.19 -10.90 0.07
N PRO A 501 5.61 -11.38 -1.11
CA PRO A 501 7.01 -11.33 -1.51
C PRO A 501 7.59 -9.93 -1.71
N GLY A 502 6.76 -8.90 -1.84
CA GLY A 502 7.20 -7.53 -2.16
C GLY A 502 7.57 -6.67 -0.97
N ILE A 503 6.95 -6.89 0.20
CA ILE A 503 7.05 -5.97 1.34
C ILE A 503 7.65 -6.62 2.59
N ALA A 504 7.29 -7.86 2.89
CA ALA A 504 7.63 -8.50 4.14
C ALA A 504 8.81 -9.47 4.05
N LEU A 505 9.07 -10.03 2.89
CA LEU A 505 10.19 -10.94 2.65
C LEU A 505 11.07 -10.38 1.54
N ALA A 506 12.40 -10.41 1.76
CA ALA A 506 13.28 -10.32 0.62
C ALA A 506 12.84 -11.35 -0.44
N PRO A 507 13.03 -11.09 -1.75
CA PRO A 507 12.66 -12.02 -2.83
C PRO A 507 13.12 -13.46 -2.57
N ASP A 508 14.17 -13.63 -1.79
CA ASP A 508 14.72 -14.91 -1.39
C ASP A 508 13.88 -15.67 -0.33
N GLY A 509 12.96 -15.04 0.37
CA GLY A 509 12.20 -15.69 1.44
C GLY A 509 11.28 -16.80 0.95
N LEU A 510 10.55 -16.58 -0.16
CA LEU A 510 9.74 -17.61 -0.79
C LEU A 510 10.60 -18.72 -1.37
N ARG A 511 11.67 -18.36 -2.10
CA ARG A 511 12.63 -19.32 -2.65
C ARG A 511 13.22 -20.21 -1.56
N ARG A 512 13.65 -19.58 -0.46
CA ARG A 512 14.24 -20.29 0.69
C ARG A 512 13.23 -21.25 1.31
N PHE A 513 12.01 -20.79 1.59
CA PHE A 513 10.95 -21.65 2.15
C PHE A 513 10.71 -22.89 1.27
N LEU A 514 10.52 -22.71 -0.04
CA LEU A 514 10.24 -23.81 -0.94
C LEU A 514 11.41 -24.81 -1.04
N LEU A 515 12.65 -24.33 -0.99
CA LEU A 515 13.83 -25.21 -0.97
C LEU A 515 13.93 -25.96 0.35
N ASP A 516 13.75 -25.30 1.50
CA ASP A 516 13.88 -25.90 2.82
C ASP A 516 12.82 -27.01 3.01
N VAL A 517 11.54 -26.73 2.72
CA VAL A 517 10.48 -27.75 2.86
C VAL A 517 10.61 -28.91 1.86
N LYS A 518 11.19 -28.65 0.69
CA LYS A 518 11.51 -29.70 -0.29
C LYS A 518 12.64 -30.61 0.20
N GLU A 519 13.71 -30.03 0.79
CA GLU A 519 14.81 -30.77 1.39
C GLU A 519 14.34 -31.65 2.54
N HIS A 520 13.39 -31.17 3.34
CA HIS A 520 12.78 -31.91 4.46
C HIS A 520 11.69 -32.91 4.02
N GLY A 521 11.42 -33.04 2.72
CA GLY A 521 10.44 -33.99 2.21
C GLY A 521 8.97 -33.59 2.40
N CYS A 522 8.70 -32.30 2.66
CA CYS A 522 7.39 -31.75 2.90
C CYS A 522 7.01 -30.66 1.84
N PRO A 523 7.14 -30.92 0.51
CA PRO A 523 6.81 -29.92 -0.50
C PRO A 523 5.32 -29.60 -0.48
N PRO A 524 4.90 -28.33 -0.62
CA PRO A 524 3.49 -27.97 -0.69
C PRO A 524 2.82 -28.55 -1.94
N ASP A 525 1.54 -28.89 -1.86
CA ASP A 525 0.76 -29.34 -3.01
C ASP A 525 0.45 -28.21 -3.99
N PHE A 526 0.48 -26.95 -3.50
CA PHE A 526 0.33 -25.71 -4.28
C PHE A 526 1.02 -24.54 -3.57
N ILE A 527 1.56 -23.62 -4.36
CA ILE A 527 2.24 -22.43 -3.82
C ILE A 527 1.21 -21.33 -3.60
N THR A 528 1.21 -20.72 -2.41
CA THR A 528 0.32 -19.62 -2.08
C THR A 528 1.07 -18.31 -1.91
N VAL A 529 0.50 -17.23 -2.46
CA VAL A 529 1.05 -15.88 -2.37
C VAL A 529 -0.07 -14.85 -2.20
N GLN A 530 0.31 -13.69 -1.65
CA GLN A 530 -0.53 -12.50 -1.62
C GLN A 530 0.03 -11.48 -2.62
N CYS A 531 -0.84 -10.83 -3.40
CA CYS A 531 -0.44 -9.90 -4.45
C CYS A 531 -1.16 -8.55 -4.30
N TYR A 532 -0.41 -7.57 -3.81
CA TYR A 532 -0.84 -6.16 -3.73
C TYR A 532 0.22 -5.27 -4.39
N PRO A 533 -0.16 -4.27 -5.19
CA PRO A 533 0.76 -3.45 -5.95
C PRO A 533 1.45 -2.39 -5.05
N HIS A 534 2.26 -2.87 -4.12
CA HIS A 534 3.04 -2.04 -3.20
C HIS A 534 4.53 -2.30 -3.35
N GLU A 535 5.31 -1.25 -3.19
CA GLU A 535 6.77 -1.27 -3.21
C GLU A 535 7.32 -0.96 -1.80
N ASP A 536 8.38 -1.68 -1.40
CA ASP A 536 9.06 -1.45 -0.12
C ASP A 536 10.04 -0.28 -0.25
N PHE A 537 9.89 0.74 0.60
CA PHE A 537 10.79 1.87 0.73
C PHE A 537 11.69 1.80 1.97
N SER A 538 11.78 0.64 2.61
CA SER A 538 12.57 0.48 3.83
C SER A 538 14.08 0.79 3.68
N GLN A 539 14.58 0.94 2.45
CA GLN A 539 15.96 1.33 2.17
C GLN A 539 16.14 2.85 2.02
N ASP A 540 15.06 3.62 1.82
CA ASP A 540 15.07 5.08 1.81
C ASP A 540 14.63 5.62 3.17
N SER A 541 15.58 5.73 4.10
CA SER A 541 15.35 6.18 5.49
C SER A 541 14.69 7.57 5.58
N ASP A 542 14.72 8.34 4.52
CA ASP A 542 14.24 9.73 4.48
C ASP A 542 12.74 9.82 4.18
N PHE A 543 12.13 8.79 3.61
CA PHE A 543 10.69 8.71 3.35
C PHE A 543 9.86 8.31 4.58
N PHE A 544 10.47 7.71 5.58
CA PHE A 544 9.82 7.23 6.81
C PHE A 544 9.16 8.34 7.65
N TYR A 545 9.60 9.57 7.54
CA TYR A 545 9.09 10.67 8.38
C TYR A 545 7.67 11.10 8.07
N PHE A 546 7.17 10.88 6.86
CA PHE A 546 5.82 11.29 6.46
C PHE A 546 4.72 10.28 6.78
N THR A 547 5.05 9.00 6.76
CA THR A 547 4.05 7.92 6.87
C THR A 547 3.87 7.40 8.29
N SER A 548 4.77 7.72 9.22
CA SER A 548 4.90 7.01 10.50
C SER A 548 3.82 7.28 11.54
N LYS A 549 2.93 8.26 11.36
CA LYS A 549 1.96 8.62 12.43
C LYS A 549 0.54 8.07 12.27
N GLN A 550 0.18 7.46 11.14
CA GLN A 550 -1.18 6.94 10.95
C GLN A 550 -1.29 5.60 10.21
N THR A 551 -0.19 5.04 9.72
CA THR A 551 -0.21 3.72 9.10
C THR A 551 1.08 2.98 9.39
N SER A 552 0.93 1.80 9.93
CA SER A 552 1.99 0.90 10.34
C SER A 552 2.81 0.29 9.18
N MET A 553 2.58 0.68 7.94
CA MET A 553 3.21 0.06 6.77
C MET A 553 4.12 1.03 6.02
N PRO A 554 5.43 0.78 5.95
CA PRO A 554 6.37 1.54 5.14
C PRO A 554 6.28 1.09 3.68
N SER A 555 5.14 1.32 3.03
CA SER A 555 4.96 0.93 1.63
C SER A 555 4.20 1.99 0.86
N VAL A 556 4.57 2.15 -0.40
CA VAL A 556 3.89 3.00 -1.35
C VAL A 556 3.24 2.17 -2.44
N LEU A 557 2.21 2.73 -3.07
CA LEU A 557 1.60 2.10 -4.23
C LEU A 557 2.60 2.06 -5.39
N SER A 558 2.72 0.91 -6.04
CA SER A 558 3.63 0.74 -7.17
C SER A 558 3.27 1.67 -8.33
N LYS A 559 4.30 2.16 -9.01
CA LYS A 559 4.15 2.87 -10.28
C LYS A 559 3.83 1.97 -11.46
N ASP A 560 4.02 0.67 -11.29
CA ASP A 560 3.84 -0.31 -12.36
C ASP A 560 2.35 -0.60 -12.60
N LYS A 561 1.82 -0.07 -13.69
CA LYS A 561 0.44 -0.30 -14.14
C LYS A 561 0.12 -1.79 -14.39
N ASN A 562 1.14 -2.62 -14.57
CA ASN A 562 1.07 -4.05 -14.83
C ASN A 562 1.65 -4.89 -13.69
N PHE A 563 1.69 -4.36 -12.47
CA PHE A 563 2.31 -4.99 -11.32
C PHE A 563 1.90 -6.47 -11.15
N THR A 564 0.62 -6.79 -11.20
CA THR A 564 0.12 -8.17 -11.05
C THR A 564 0.73 -9.11 -12.10
N LEU A 565 0.81 -8.68 -13.36
CA LEU A 565 1.42 -9.47 -14.43
C LEU A 565 2.92 -9.71 -14.20
N HIS A 566 3.66 -8.65 -13.92
CA HIS A 566 5.10 -8.74 -13.71
C HIS A 566 5.45 -9.56 -12.46
N PHE A 567 4.62 -9.44 -11.40
CA PHE A 567 4.72 -10.25 -10.18
C PHE A 567 4.52 -11.74 -10.48
N LEU A 568 3.46 -12.11 -11.20
CA LEU A 568 3.18 -13.51 -11.55
C LEU A 568 4.22 -14.08 -12.50
N GLN A 569 4.72 -13.30 -13.45
CA GLN A 569 5.83 -13.70 -14.32
C GLN A 569 7.13 -13.92 -13.53
N TRP A 570 7.42 -13.06 -12.55
CA TRP A 570 8.54 -13.23 -11.65
C TRP A 570 8.42 -14.51 -10.82
N LEU A 571 7.25 -14.76 -10.24
CA LEU A 571 6.96 -15.97 -9.47
C LEU A 571 7.09 -17.23 -10.32
N ASN A 572 6.54 -17.23 -11.53
CA ASN A 572 6.66 -18.34 -12.48
C ASN A 572 8.11 -18.66 -12.85
N ARG A 573 8.95 -17.64 -12.98
CA ARG A 573 10.40 -17.79 -13.22
C ARG A 573 11.09 -18.46 -12.04
N ILE A 574 10.86 -17.97 -10.82
CA ILE A 574 11.46 -18.54 -9.59
C ILE A 574 11.09 -20.01 -9.45
N ARG A 575 9.80 -20.37 -9.55
CA ARG A 575 9.37 -21.76 -9.37
C ARG A 575 9.98 -22.71 -10.42
N GLN A 576 10.19 -22.25 -11.66
CA GLN A 576 10.90 -23.02 -12.68
C GLN A 576 12.37 -23.27 -12.29
N GLU A 577 13.07 -22.23 -11.83
CA GLU A 577 14.48 -22.32 -11.44
C GLU A 577 14.73 -23.30 -10.28
N ILE A 578 13.80 -23.41 -9.34
CA ILE A 578 13.94 -24.27 -8.14
C ILE A 578 13.25 -25.64 -8.27
N GLY A 579 12.72 -25.97 -9.46
CA GLY A 579 12.10 -27.27 -9.74
C GLY A 579 10.71 -27.45 -9.14
N PHE A 580 9.89 -26.37 -9.16
CA PHE A 580 8.46 -26.35 -8.80
C PHE A 580 7.58 -25.96 -9.99
N ALA A 581 8.04 -26.16 -11.23
CA ALA A 581 7.33 -25.75 -12.45
C ALA A 581 5.89 -26.29 -12.53
N ASP A 582 5.69 -27.55 -12.11
CA ASP A 582 4.37 -28.21 -12.14
C ASP A 582 3.52 -27.94 -10.89
N CYS A 583 4.05 -27.28 -9.86
CA CYS A 583 3.30 -26.96 -8.65
C CYS A 583 2.34 -25.78 -8.92
N PRO A 584 1.02 -25.94 -8.71
CA PRO A 584 0.05 -24.87 -8.97
C PRO A 584 0.33 -23.61 -8.15
N VAL A 585 -0.02 -22.45 -8.70
CA VAL A 585 0.08 -21.13 -8.01
C VAL A 585 -1.32 -20.65 -7.68
N VAL A 586 -1.52 -20.32 -6.42
CA VAL A 586 -2.75 -19.72 -5.88
C VAL A 586 -2.41 -18.33 -5.34
N VAL A 587 -2.97 -17.31 -5.93
CA VAL A 587 -2.99 -15.97 -5.33
C VAL A 587 -4.16 -15.93 -4.37
N GLU A 588 -3.89 -16.17 -3.08
CA GLU A 588 -4.94 -16.30 -2.08
C GLU A 588 -5.52 -14.96 -1.63
N GLU A 589 -4.75 -13.89 -1.77
CA GLU A 589 -5.22 -12.53 -1.55
C GLU A 589 -4.72 -11.60 -2.66
N TRP A 590 -5.64 -10.82 -3.21
CA TRP A 590 -5.36 -9.92 -4.31
C TRP A 590 -6.28 -8.71 -4.29
N ASN A 591 -5.69 -7.50 -4.26
CA ASN A 591 -6.43 -6.24 -4.33
C ASN A 591 -5.54 -5.13 -4.92
N SER A 592 -6.12 -3.96 -5.22
CA SER A 592 -5.42 -2.79 -5.77
C SER A 592 -4.59 -2.05 -4.73
N THR A 593 -4.81 -2.28 -3.45
CA THR A 593 -4.12 -1.62 -2.34
C THR A 593 -4.20 -2.47 -1.07
N LEU A 594 -3.20 -2.30 -0.20
CA LEU A 594 -3.23 -2.78 1.19
C LEU A 594 -3.84 -1.75 2.15
N TRP A 595 -4.09 -0.54 1.65
CA TRP A 595 -4.61 0.51 2.52
C TRP A 595 -6.09 0.31 2.74
N GLN A 596 -6.47 -0.02 3.96
CA GLN A 596 -7.85 0.10 4.40
C GLN A 596 -8.25 1.59 4.42
N ARG A 597 -9.52 1.85 4.21
CA ARG A 597 -10.08 3.21 4.15
C ARG A 597 -9.51 4.05 3.00
N ASP A 598 -9.20 3.36 1.90
CA ASP A 598 -8.85 3.98 0.64
C ASP A 598 -10.10 4.22 -0.19
N LEU A 599 -10.67 5.41 -0.12
CA LEU A 599 -11.91 5.79 -0.84
C LEU A 599 -11.84 5.56 -2.35
N SER A 600 -10.64 5.52 -2.93
CA SER A 600 -10.47 5.15 -4.34
C SER A 600 -11.01 3.74 -4.64
N GLY A 601 -10.99 2.85 -3.66
CA GLY A 601 -11.53 1.49 -3.74
C GLY A 601 -13.05 1.44 -3.91
N ASP A 602 -13.79 2.47 -3.51
CA ASP A 602 -15.24 2.57 -3.65
C ASP A 602 -15.66 3.12 -5.03
N THR A 603 -14.72 3.69 -5.80
CA THR A 603 -14.95 4.34 -7.09
C THR A 603 -15.00 3.36 -8.27
N CYS A 604 -15.35 3.86 -9.46
CA CYS A 604 -15.28 3.10 -10.72
C CYS A 604 -13.85 2.63 -11.08
N TYR A 605 -12.81 3.23 -10.48
CA TYR A 605 -11.43 2.77 -10.63
C TYR A 605 -11.31 1.26 -10.32
N LYS A 606 -11.95 0.79 -9.24
CA LYS A 606 -11.91 -0.63 -8.85
C LYS A 606 -12.45 -1.55 -9.95
N ALA A 607 -13.50 -1.12 -10.65
CA ALA A 607 -14.06 -1.89 -11.76
C ALA A 607 -13.07 -1.98 -12.94
N ALA A 608 -12.51 -0.85 -13.36
CA ALA A 608 -11.54 -0.81 -14.45
C ALA A 608 -10.26 -1.60 -14.10
N TRP A 609 -9.80 -1.50 -12.84
CA TRP A 609 -8.66 -2.25 -12.33
C TRP A 609 -8.91 -3.77 -12.36
N LEU A 610 -10.07 -4.22 -11.90
CA LEU A 610 -10.44 -5.65 -11.91
C LEU A 610 -10.52 -6.20 -13.34
N ILE A 611 -11.25 -5.51 -14.24
CA ILE A 611 -11.38 -5.94 -15.64
C ILE A 611 -10.01 -6.05 -16.30
N LYS A 612 -9.17 -5.01 -16.19
CA LYS A 612 -7.82 -5.02 -16.75
C LYS A 612 -6.99 -6.19 -16.23
N ASN A 613 -6.89 -6.31 -14.90
CA ASN A 613 -5.98 -7.29 -14.32
C ASN A 613 -6.48 -8.74 -14.48
N VAL A 614 -7.78 -8.98 -14.43
CA VAL A 614 -8.34 -10.32 -14.72
C VAL A 614 -8.07 -10.70 -16.17
N LEU A 615 -8.44 -9.84 -17.14
CA LEU A 615 -8.25 -10.14 -18.56
C LEU A 615 -6.78 -10.25 -18.99
N GLN A 616 -5.87 -9.70 -18.21
CA GLN A 616 -4.43 -9.77 -18.46
C GLN A 616 -3.76 -10.99 -17.80
N ASN A 617 -4.35 -11.56 -16.73
CA ASN A 617 -3.67 -12.54 -15.88
C ASN A 617 -4.47 -13.84 -15.65
N TYR A 618 -5.59 -14.07 -16.34
CA TYR A 618 -6.48 -15.22 -16.10
C TYR A 618 -5.80 -16.57 -16.24
N ASP A 619 -4.67 -16.66 -16.96
CA ASP A 619 -3.89 -17.86 -17.24
C ASP A 619 -2.57 -17.97 -16.47
N GLN A 620 -2.25 -16.96 -15.61
CA GLN A 620 -0.96 -16.89 -14.91
C GLN A 620 -0.97 -17.59 -13.54
N ALA A 621 -2.13 -17.83 -12.97
CA ALA A 621 -2.33 -18.50 -11.70
C ALA A 621 -3.59 -19.38 -11.74
N GLU A 622 -3.63 -20.44 -10.93
CA GLU A 622 -4.81 -21.31 -10.82
C GLU A 622 -5.99 -20.55 -10.22
N TYR A 623 -5.77 -19.78 -9.13
CA TYR A 623 -6.77 -18.91 -8.52
C TYR A 623 -6.23 -17.49 -8.35
N LEU A 624 -7.13 -16.50 -8.54
CA LEU A 624 -6.96 -15.10 -8.19
C LEU A 624 -8.01 -14.74 -7.13
N GLY A 625 -7.69 -14.94 -5.86
CA GLY A 625 -8.60 -14.72 -4.74
C GLY A 625 -8.73 -13.24 -4.39
N TYR A 626 -9.84 -12.61 -4.76
CA TYR A 626 -10.07 -11.21 -4.44
C TYR A 626 -10.24 -11.02 -2.92
N TRP A 627 -9.49 -10.10 -2.35
CA TRP A 627 -9.58 -9.66 -0.97
C TRP A 627 -10.36 -8.36 -0.87
N LEU A 628 -11.60 -8.28 -0.36
CA LEU A 628 -12.44 -9.38 0.07
C LEU A 628 -13.91 -9.11 -0.37
N LEU A 629 -14.86 -9.95 0.03
CA LEU A 629 -16.26 -9.84 -0.38
C LEU A 629 -16.99 -8.66 0.27
N THR A 630 -16.78 -8.43 1.56
CA THR A 630 -17.56 -7.50 2.38
C THR A 630 -16.67 -6.43 3.00
N ASP A 631 -17.21 -5.23 3.23
CA ASP A 631 -16.54 -4.21 4.06
C ASP A 631 -16.60 -4.53 5.56
N PHE A 632 -17.32 -5.58 5.94
CA PHE A 632 -17.25 -6.09 7.30
C PHE A 632 -15.92 -6.82 7.48
N LEU A 633 -15.04 -6.26 8.30
CA LEU A 633 -13.73 -6.81 8.60
C LEU A 633 -13.27 -6.29 9.96
N ASP A 634 -13.08 -7.20 10.90
CA ASP A 634 -12.75 -6.90 12.30
C ASP A 634 -11.27 -6.53 12.55
N GLU A 635 -10.51 -6.19 11.52
CA GLU A 635 -9.10 -5.76 11.67
C GLU A 635 -8.96 -4.36 12.25
N TRP A 636 -9.89 -3.45 11.92
CA TRP A 636 -9.82 -2.05 12.31
C TRP A 636 -11.22 -1.53 12.63
N LEU A 637 -11.31 -0.59 13.57
CA LEU A 637 -12.56 0.12 13.87
C LEU A 637 -13.15 0.70 12.58
N VAL A 638 -14.34 0.25 12.21
CA VAL A 638 -15.06 0.72 11.02
C VAL A 638 -15.62 2.10 11.30
N PRO A 639 -15.27 3.13 10.51
CA PRO A 639 -15.96 4.42 10.62
C PRO A 639 -17.41 4.27 10.17
N GLY A 640 -18.34 4.90 10.85
CA GLY A 640 -19.79 4.75 10.66
C GLY A 640 -20.38 5.32 9.37
N GLY A 641 -19.74 5.13 8.22
CA GLY A 641 -20.22 5.57 6.91
C GLY A 641 -20.49 4.39 5.97
N VAL A 642 -21.43 4.54 5.02
CA VAL A 642 -21.76 3.51 4.02
C VAL A 642 -20.58 3.22 3.13
N PHE A 643 -19.88 4.27 2.67
CA PHE A 643 -18.63 4.18 1.90
C PHE A 643 -17.50 4.78 2.73
N HIS A 644 -16.48 3.98 2.96
CA HIS A 644 -15.35 4.37 3.80
C HIS A 644 -14.00 3.85 3.26
N GLY A 645 -13.99 3.38 2.01
CA GLY A 645 -12.78 2.85 1.39
C GLY A 645 -12.38 1.46 1.88
N GLY A 646 -13.35 0.65 2.31
CA GLY A 646 -13.11 -0.75 2.66
C GLY A 646 -12.75 -1.60 1.43
N TYR A 647 -12.15 -2.77 1.65
CA TYR A 647 -11.75 -3.69 0.58
C TYR A 647 -12.91 -4.38 -0.13
N GLY A 648 -14.09 -4.38 0.50
CA GLY A 648 -15.23 -5.20 0.12
C GLY A 648 -15.76 -4.96 -1.30
N LEU A 649 -16.29 -6.01 -1.90
CA LEU A 649 -17.16 -5.91 -3.07
C LEU A 649 -18.55 -5.39 -2.70
N PHE A 650 -18.95 -5.57 -1.45
CA PHE A 650 -20.14 -5.00 -0.84
C PHE A 650 -19.76 -4.06 0.30
N THR A 651 -20.56 -3.02 0.50
CA THR A 651 -20.54 -2.27 1.75
C THR A 651 -21.06 -3.13 2.91
N ILE A 652 -20.86 -2.70 4.16
CA ILE A 652 -21.42 -3.37 5.34
C ILE A 652 -22.95 -3.53 5.22
N ASN A 653 -23.62 -2.55 4.62
CA ASN A 653 -25.07 -2.56 4.38
C ASN A 653 -25.51 -3.44 3.18
N GLY A 654 -24.60 -4.17 2.54
CA GLY A 654 -24.89 -5.07 1.41
C GLY A 654 -25.11 -4.36 0.08
N ILE A 655 -24.72 -3.10 -0.07
CA ILE A 655 -24.75 -2.38 -1.33
C ILE A 655 -23.57 -2.84 -2.20
N PRO A 656 -23.80 -3.33 -3.43
CA PRO A 656 -22.73 -3.77 -4.32
C PRO A 656 -21.95 -2.55 -4.83
N LYS A 657 -20.63 -2.61 -4.72
CA LYS A 657 -19.73 -1.59 -5.24
C LYS A 657 -19.41 -1.81 -6.73
N ALA A 658 -18.76 -0.86 -7.36
CA ALA A 658 -18.36 -0.95 -8.77
C ALA A 658 -17.52 -2.21 -9.07
N GLY A 659 -16.65 -2.62 -8.16
CA GLY A 659 -15.85 -3.85 -8.25
C GLY A 659 -16.71 -5.13 -8.34
N TYR A 660 -17.79 -5.21 -7.58
CA TYR A 660 -18.74 -6.32 -7.66
C TYR A 660 -19.38 -6.42 -9.04
N GLN A 661 -19.80 -5.28 -9.59
CA GLN A 661 -20.42 -5.23 -10.91
C GLN A 661 -19.44 -5.64 -12.01
N ALA A 662 -18.16 -5.29 -11.87
CA ALA A 662 -17.12 -5.74 -12.79
C ALA A 662 -16.98 -7.27 -12.81
N LEU A 663 -16.97 -7.94 -11.64
CA LEU A 663 -16.93 -9.41 -11.55
C LEU A 663 -18.18 -10.05 -12.16
N ARG A 664 -19.37 -9.46 -11.97
CA ARG A 664 -20.60 -9.92 -12.65
C ARG A 664 -20.49 -9.77 -14.17
N MET A 665 -19.91 -8.69 -14.66
CA MET A 665 -19.67 -8.51 -16.11
C MET A 665 -18.67 -9.56 -16.61
N LEU A 666 -17.60 -9.86 -15.86
CA LEU A 666 -16.65 -10.94 -16.19
C LEU A 666 -17.29 -12.33 -16.22
N GLY A 667 -18.33 -12.58 -15.43
CA GLY A 667 -19.10 -13.82 -15.48
C GLY A 667 -19.77 -14.10 -16.83
N ARG A 668 -19.81 -13.11 -17.73
CA ARG A 668 -20.33 -13.24 -19.11
C ARG A 668 -19.23 -13.48 -20.15
N ILE A 669 -17.98 -13.66 -19.75
CA ILE A 669 -16.86 -13.87 -20.67
C ILE A 669 -17.06 -15.17 -21.45
N GLY A 670 -16.59 -15.17 -22.71
CA GLY A 670 -16.63 -16.36 -23.53
C GLY A 670 -15.61 -17.43 -23.11
N GLU A 671 -15.72 -18.60 -23.66
CA GLU A 671 -14.85 -19.74 -23.35
C GLU A 671 -13.48 -19.64 -24.03
N ARG A 672 -13.41 -18.87 -25.13
CA ARG A 672 -12.23 -18.74 -25.98
C ARG A 672 -11.86 -17.27 -26.17
N LYS A 673 -10.59 -16.93 -25.94
CA LYS A 673 -10.02 -15.65 -26.30
C LYS A 673 -9.72 -15.61 -27.79
N ILE A 674 -10.14 -14.57 -28.44
CA ILE A 674 -9.86 -14.31 -29.85
C ILE A 674 -8.68 -13.34 -30.00
N ALA A 675 -8.77 -12.20 -29.32
CA ALA A 675 -7.73 -11.19 -29.37
C ALA A 675 -7.85 -10.23 -28.16
N SER A 676 -6.75 -9.57 -27.85
CA SER A 676 -6.71 -8.57 -26.79
C SER A 676 -5.68 -7.49 -27.08
N GLY A 677 -5.81 -6.36 -26.38
CA GLY A 677 -4.85 -5.26 -26.37
C GLY A 677 -5.12 -4.33 -25.22
N GLU A 678 -4.38 -3.23 -25.18
CA GLU A 678 -4.60 -2.22 -24.16
C GLU A 678 -6.01 -1.62 -24.29
N GLY A 679 -6.79 -1.69 -23.22
CA GLY A 679 -8.16 -1.17 -23.17
C GLY A 679 -9.23 -2.04 -23.83
N TRP A 680 -8.91 -3.20 -24.40
CA TRP A 680 -9.90 -4.06 -25.04
C TRP A 680 -9.54 -5.55 -25.00
N PHE A 681 -10.61 -6.40 -25.03
CA PHE A 681 -10.48 -7.85 -25.05
C PHE A 681 -11.69 -8.45 -25.78
N VAL A 682 -11.47 -9.43 -26.66
CA VAL A 682 -12.54 -10.13 -27.42
C VAL A 682 -12.49 -11.61 -27.09
N SER A 683 -13.62 -12.13 -26.68
CA SER A 683 -13.86 -13.56 -26.45
C SER A 683 -15.09 -14.07 -27.19
N ARG A 684 -15.23 -15.38 -27.26
CA ARG A 684 -16.41 -16.02 -27.85
C ARG A 684 -16.85 -17.25 -27.09
N THR A 685 -18.15 -17.56 -27.16
CA THR A 685 -18.73 -18.90 -26.98
C THR A 685 -19.15 -19.41 -28.36
N GLU A 686 -19.77 -20.59 -28.42
CA GLU A 686 -20.36 -21.11 -29.64
C GLU A 686 -21.31 -20.10 -30.33
N ASN A 687 -22.14 -19.42 -29.54
CA ASN A 687 -23.28 -18.62 -30.05
C ASN A 687 -23.13 -17.10 -29.78
N THR A 688 -22.10 -16.66 -29.10
CA THR A 688 -21.96 -15.24 -28.71
C THR A 688 -20.52 -14.75 -28.80
N ILE A 689 -20.36 -13.45 -29.08
CA ILE A 689 -19.08 -12.76 -29.03
C ILE A 689 -19.18 -11.71 -27.93
N GLN A 690 -18.14 -11.64 -27.09
CA GLN A 690 -18.04 -10.67 -26.02
C GLN A 690 -16.86 -9.74 -26.29
N VAL A 691 -17.12 -8.43 -26.22
CA VAL A 691 -16.09 -7.39 -26.34
C VAL A 691 -16.07 -6.58 -25.06
N TYR A 692 -14.98 -6.70 -24.32
CA TYR A 692 -14.70 -5.89 -23.13
C TYR A 692 -13.88 -4.68 -23.56
N LEU A 693 -14.32 -3.51 -23.15
CA LEU A 693 -13.65 -2.22 -23.36
C LEU A 693 -13.48 -1.57 -21.99
N TYR A 694 -12.30 -1.06 -21.69
CA TYR A 694 -12.04 -0.44 -20.39
C TYR A 694 -11.01 0.66 -20.49
N HIS A 695 -11.21 1.72 -19.70
CA HIS A 695 -10.26 2.82 -19.58
C HIS A 695 -9.68 2.84 -18.14
N TYR A 696 -8.55 2.20 -17.97
CA TYR A 696 -7.83 2.19 -16.70
C TYR A 696 -6.89 3.38 -16.60
N CYS A 697 -7.09 4.23 -15.59
CA CYS A 697 -6.15 5.28 -15.20
C CYS A 697 -5.46 4.89 -13.90
N HIS A 698 -4.14 5.04 -13.84
CA HIS A 698 -3.35 4.67 -12.66
C HIS A 698 -3.37 5.80 -11.63
N TYR A 699 -2.97 5.49 -10.39
CA TYR A 699 -2.78 6.50 -9.36
C TYR A 699 -1.69 7.49 -9.75
N ASP A 700 -1.90 8.76 -9.44
CA ASP A 700 -0.88 9.77 -9.60
C ASP A 700 0.27 9.61 -8.57
N ALA A 701 1.37 10.31 -8.82
CA ALA A 701 2.55 10.22 -7.97
C ALA A 701 2.28 10.71 -6.55
N LEU A 702 1.52 11.78 -6.36
CA LEU A 702 1.26 12.35 -5.03
C LEU A 702 0.50 11.37 -4.15
N TYR A 703 -0.52 10.75 -4.72
CA TYR A 703 -1.31 9.76 -3.98
C TYR A 703 -0.53 8.47 -3.71
N ARG A 704 0.23 7.97 -4.68
CA ARG A 704 1.06 6.76 -4.50
C ARG A 704 2.05 6.90 -3.34
N TYR A 705 2.60 8.08 -3.15
CA TYR A 705 3.52 8.39 -2.05
C TYR A 705 2.83 8.92 -0.79
N ARG A 706 1.51 8.90 -0.72
CA ARG A 706 0.70 9.40 0.40
C ARG A 706 0.90 10.88 0.75
N TYR A 707 1.32 11.70 -0.17
CA TYR A 707 1.30 13.15 0.00
C TYR A 707 -0.11 13.72 -0.07
N GLN A 708 -1.00 13.02 -0.76
CA GLN A 708 -2.43 13.33 -0.81
C GLN A 708 -3.22 12.33 0.03
N LYS A 709 -4.03 12.82 0.97
CA LYS A 709 -4.96 12.01 1.75
C LYS A 709 -6.37 12.21 1.20
N LEU A 710 -7.07 11.10 0.96
CA LEU A 710 -8.49 11.15 0.64
C LEU A 710 -9.31 11.24 1.93
N THR A 711 -9.59 12.45 2.37
CA THR A 711 -10.46 12.75 3.52
C THR A 711 -11.87 13.15 3.08
N ASP A 712 -12.00 13.80 1.93
CA ASP A 712 -13.28 14.15 1.32
C ASP A 712 -13.65 13.15 0.22
N PRO A 713 -14.81 12.47 0.31
CA PRO A 713 -15.26 11.56 -0.74
C PRO A 713 -15.41 12.20 -2.12
N HIS A 714 -15.70 13.50 -2.21
CA HIS A 714 -15.81 14.25 -3.47
C HIS A 714 -14.47 14.35 -4.21
N ASP A 715 -13.36 14.12 -3.52
CA ASP A 715 -12.00 14.15 -4.09
C ASP A 715 -11.51 12.77 -4.53
N ALA A 716 -12.31 11.71 -4.34
CA ALA A 716 -11.91 10.33 -4.59
C ALA A 716 -11.42 10.05 -6.02
N TYR A 717 -11.80 10.88 -7.00
CA TYR A 717 -11.32 10.77 -8.38
C TYR A 717 -10.16 11.71 -8.74
N LYS A 718 -9.72 12.57 -7.82
CA LYS A 718 -8.61 13.50 -8.06
C LYS A 718 -7.22 12.88 -7.89
N VAL A 719 -7.15 11.61 -7.53
CA VAL A 719 -5.93 10.87 -7.20
C VAL A 719 -5.36 10.03 -8.34
N PHE A 720 -5.90 10.18 -9.54
CA PHE A 720 -5.53 9.38 -10.70
C PHE A 720 -4.87 10.23 -11.79
N GLU A 721 -3.94 9.63 -12.55
CA GLU A 721 -3.42 10.17 -13.79
C GLU A 721 -4.56 10.17 -14.83
N VAL A 722 -5.14 11.31 -15.13
CA VAL A 722 -6.27 11.40 -16.06
C VAL A 722 -5.77 11.76 -17.46
N ASP A 723 -5.73 10.77 -18.35
CA ASP A 723 -5.33 10.92 -19.76
C ASP A 723 -6.48 11.33 -20.70
N GLY A 724 -7.50 12.02 -20.17
CA GLY A 724 -8.67 12.41 -20.99
C GLY A 724 -9.58 11.22 -21.27
N ARG A 725 -10.20 11.20 -22.47
CA ARG A 725 -11.07 10.12 -22.92
C ARG A 725 -10.31 9.12 -23.79
N LEU A 726 -10.67 7.84 -23.70
CA LEU A 726 -10.14 6.78 -24.56
C LEU A 726 -11.13 6.47 -25.70
N LYS A 727 -10.73 6.72 -26.93
CA LYS A 727 -11.52 6.36 -28.11
C LYS A 727 -11.07 5.03 -28.66
N ILE A 728 -12.00 4.08 -28.78
CA ILE A 728 -11.75 2.74 -29.32
C ILE A 728 -12.59 2.52 -30.57
N GLU A 729 -11.93 2.16 -31.65
CA GLU A 729 -12.52 1.78 -32.93
C GLU A 729 -12.09 0.35 -33.25
N LEU A 730 -13.01 -0.62 -33.11
CA LEU A 730 -12.76 -2.03 -33.40
C LEU A 730 -13.60 -2.43 -34.64
N GLU A 731 -12.95 -3.05 -35.61
CA GLU A 731 -13.60 -3.71 -36.72
C GLU A 731 -13.56 -5.22 -36.52
N LEU A 732 -14.69 -5.85 -36.26
CA LEU A 732 -14.82 -7.31 -36.11
C LEU A 732 -15.16 -7.89 -37.51
N CYS A 733 -14.21 -8.64 -38.09
CA CYS A 733 -14.36 -9.30 -39.38
C CYS A 733 -14.55 -10.81 -39.22
N GLY A 734 -15.23 -11.45 -40.20
CA GLY A 734 -15.49 -12.88 -40.16
C GLY A 734 -16.77 -13.26 -39.40
N LEU A 735 -17.68 -12.31 -39.24
CA LEU A 735 -19.02 -12.58 -38.75
C LEU A 735 -19.85 -13.24 -39.84
N ASP A 736 -20.74 -14.14 -39.49
CA ASP A 736 -21.77 -14.60 -40.43
C ASP A 736 -22.68 -13.43 -40.80
N PRO A 737 -23.05 -13.31 -42.06
CA PRO A 737 -24.04 -12.30 -42.44
C PRO A 737 -25.38 -12.49 -41.68
N GLY A 738 -26.02 -11.39 -41.34
CA GLY A 738 -27.30 -11.36 -40.66
C GLY A 738 -27.42 -10.35 -39.55
N VAL A 739 -28.51 -10.45 -38.82
CA VAL A 739 -28.83 -9.53 -37.72
C VAL A 739 -28.29 -10.09 -36.39
N TYR A 740 -27.55 -9.26 -35.69
CA TYR A 740 -27.09 -9.56 -34.34
C TYR A 740 -27.82 -8.70 -33.32
N ARG A 741 -28.34 -9.35 -32.25
CA ARG A 741 -28.71 -8.65 -31.02
C ARG A 741 -27.46 -8.21 -30.32
N GLN A 742 -27.28 -6.91 -30.18
CA GLN A 742 -26.17 -6.28 -29.42
C GLN A 742 -26.69 -5.79 -28.08
N GLU A 743 -26.14 -6.35 -26.99
CA GLU A 743 -26.32 -5.85 -25.63
C GLU A 743 -25.06 -5.08 -25.22
N SER A 744 -25.21 -3.82 -24.82
CA SER A 744 -24.11 -2.97 -24.36
C SER A 744 -24.31 -2.62 -22.89
N TRP A 745 -23.50 -3.18 -22.04
CA TRP A 745 -23.48 -2.94 -20.60
C TRP A 745 -22.43 -1.87 -20.27
N THR A 746 -22.83 -0.80 -19.61
CA THR A 746 -21.95 0.32 -19.24
C THR A 746 -21.89 0.45 -17.74
N LEU A 747 -20.66 0.54 -17.23
CA LEU A 747 -20.33 0.79 -15.82
C LEU A 747 -19.39 2.00 -15.78
N ASN A 748 -19.87 3.09 -15.26
CA ASN A 748 -19.13 4.35 -15.08
C ASN A 748 -19.76 5.18 -13.95
N ARG A 749 -19.29 6.40 -13.72
CA ARG A 749 -19.76 7.27 -12.66
C ARG A 749 -21.26 7.58 -12.71
N SER A 750 -21.85 7.61 -13.91
CA SER A 750 -23.27 7.88 -14.10
C SER A 750 -24.15 6.64 -14.06
N ALA A 751 -23.57 5.44 -14.22
CA ALA A 751 -24.28 4.17 -14.33
C ALA A 751 -23.55 3.04 -13.64
N GLY A 752 -24.15 2.39 -12.65
CA GLY A 752 -23.64 1.22 -11.95
C GLY A 752 -22.68 1.52 -10.79
N SER A 753 -22.50 2.78 -10.44
CA SER A 753 -21.70 3.23 -9.30
C SER A 753 -22.60 3.74 -8.17
N ALA A 754 -22.83 2.92 -7.15
CA ALA A 754 -23.55 3.36 -5.96
C ALA A 754 -22.79 4.47 -5.20
N PHE A 755 -21.46 4.46 -5.23
CA PHE A 755 -20.62 5.50 -4.63
C PHE A 755 -20.90 6.88 -5.25
N ASP A 756 -20.92 6.99 -6.59
CA ASP A 756 -21.21 8.27 -7.25
C ASP A 756 -22.66 8.72 -6.99
N LYS A 757 -23.61 7.79 -6.84
CA LYS A 757 -24.98 8.13 -6.47
C LYS A 757 -25.07 8.62 -5.03
N TRP A 758 -24.30 8.06 -4.12
CA TRP A 758 -24.18 8.56 -2.76
C TRP A 758 -23.58 9.97 -2.71
N LEU A 759 -22.59 10.26 -3.57
CA LEU A 759 -22.03 11.62 -3.72
C LEU A 759 -23.09 12.61 -4.23
N GLU A 760 -23.94 12.20 -5.20
CA GLU A 760 -25.06 13.01 -5.69
C GLU A 760 -26.08 13.34 -4.59
N MET A 761 -26.15 12.53 -3.51
CA MET A 761 -26.95 12.77 -2.29
C MET A 761 -26.21 13.62 -1.25
N GLU A 762 -25.08 14.24 -1.60
CA GLU A 762 -24.21 15.01 -0.68
C GLU A 762 -23.53 14.14 0.40
N ALA A 763 -23.24 12.88 0.08
CA ALA A 763 -22.52 11.93 0.93
C ALA A 763 -23.02 11.82 2.39
N PRO A 764 -24.30 11.56 2.63
CA PRO A 764 -24.87 11.54 3.98
C PRO A 764 -24.22 10.44 4.82
N ARG A 765 -23.92 10.76 6.08
CA ARG A 765 -23.34 9.79 7.04
C ARG A 765 -24.38 8.82 7.57
N VAL A 766 -25.62 9.28 7.73
CA VAL A 766 -26.74 8.47 8.24
C VAL A 766 -27.71 8.24 7.10
N MET A 767 -28.00 6.97 6.84
CA MET A 767 -28.86 6.53 5.74
C MET A 767 -30.13 5.89 6.28
N THR A 768 -31.26 6.22 5.67
CA THR A 768 -32.50 5.50 5.90
C THR A 768 -32.54 4.18 5.13
N PRO A 769 -33.43 3.23 5.48
CA PRO A 769 -33.63 2.01 4.67
C PRO A 769 -33.99 2.32 3.21
N GLU A 770 -34.74 3.38 2.94
CA GLU A 770 -35.12 3.84 1.61
C GLU A 770 -33.91 4.33 0.82
N ASP A 771 -32.99 5.07 1.47
CA ASP A 771 -31.74 5.53 0.85
C ASP A 771 -30.85 4.32 0.47
N LEU A 772 -30.72 3.33 1.36
CA LEU A 772 -29.94 2.13 1.11
C LEU A 772 -30.53 1.30 -0.06
N ASN A 773 -31.86 1.20 -0.13
CA ASN A 773 -32.54 0.53 -1.25
C ASN A 773 -32.29 1.30 -2.56
N TYR A 774 -32.42 2.62 -2.55
CA TYR A 774 -32.11 3.46 -3.72
C TYR A 774 -30.68 3.23 -4.23
N LEU A 775 -29.68 3.24 -3.35
CA LEU A 775 -28.31 3.01 -3.74
C LEU A 775 -28.09 1.58 -4.30
N ASN A 776 -28.74 0.58 -3.72
CA ASN A 776 -28.68 -0.79 -4.20
C ASN A 776 -29.26 -0.93 -5.63
N ASP A 777 -30.36 -0.25 -5.91
CA ASP A 777 -30.99 -0.26 -7.25
C ASP A 777 -30.13 0.49 -8.26
N MET A 778 -29.56 1.62 -7.88
CA MET A 778 -28.69 2.43 -8.74
C MET A 778 -27.30 1.81 -8.99
N ALA A 779 -26.93 0.78 -8.24
CA ALA A 779 -25.66 0.06 -8.42
C ALA A 779 -25.63 -0.85 -9.66
N GLN A 780 -26.73 -0.92 -10.45
CA GLN A 780 -26.78 -1.78 -11.62
C GLN A 780 -26.17 -1.09 -12.87
N PRO A 781 -25.26 -1.78 -13.62
CA PRO A 781 -24.77 -1.30 -14.91
C PRO A 781 -25.91 -1.06 -15.89
N LEU A 782 -25.83 0.02 -16.66
CA LEU A 782 -26.83 0.33 -17.68
C LEU A 782 -26.70 -0.61 -18.87
N CYS A 783 -27.77 -1.32 -19.22
CA CYS A 783 -27.83 -2.15 -20.39
C CYS A 783 -28.65 -1.47 -21.51
N LYS A 784 -28.03 -1.31 -22.70
CA LYS A 784 -28.71 -0.90 -23.93
C LYS A 784 -28.72 -2.05 -24.91
N ILE A 785 -29.90 -2.30 -25.51
CA ILE A 785 -30.11 -3.37 -26.49
C ILE A 785 -30.47 -2.75 -27.83
N ARG A 786 -29.82 -3.23 -28.89
CA ARG A 786 -30.12 -2.85 -30.26
C ARG A 786 -29.84 -4.00 -31.21
N ASP A 787 -30.39 -3.95 -32.39
CA ASP A 787 -30.02 -4.84 -33.49
C ASP A 787 -28.91 -4.20 -34.33
N ALA A 788 -27.97 -5.02 -34.79
CA ALA A 788 -26.88 -4.62 -35.67
C ALA A 788 -26.88 -5.59 -36.88
N ASP A 789 -27.08 -5.08 -38.05
CA ASP A 789 -27.02 -5.84 -39.31
C ASP A 789 -25.58 -5.85 -39.82
N THR A 790 -25.13 -7.01 -40.33
CA THR A 790 -23.79 -7.15 -40.87
C THR A 790 -23.75 -8.03 -42.11
N ALA A 791 -22.93 -7.65 -43.09
CA ALA A 791 -22.59 -8.46 -44.27
C ALA A 791 -21.27 -9.26 -44.07
N GLY A 792 -20.73 -9.35 -42.83
CA GLY A 792 -19.48 -10.07 -42.51
C GLY A 792 -18.50 -9.28 -41.65
N ALA A 793 -18.74 -7.98 -41.45
CA ALA A 793 -17.92 -7.12 -40.59
C ALA A 793 -18.80 -6.13 -39.81
N LEU A 794 -18.44 -5.91 -38.52
CA LEU A 794 -19.12 -4.96 -37.64
C LEU A 794 -18.12 -3.93 -37.09
N HIS A 795 -18.43 -2.66 -37.27
CA HIS A 795 -17.64 -1.56 -36.71
C HIS A 795 -18.19 -1.15 -35.34
N LEU A 796 -17.36 -1.28 -34.30
CA LEU A 796 -17.65 -0.83 -32.96
C LEU A 796 -16.81 0.43 -32.67
N GLN A 797 -17.50 1.56 -32.52
CA GLN A 797 -16.87 2.82 -32.14
C GLN A 797 -17.42 3.30 -30.82
N THR A 798 -16.54 3.57 -29.90
CA THR A 798 -16.93 4.05 -28.55
C THR A 798 -15.87 4.99 -27.99
N GLU A 799 -16.31 5.84 -27.11
CA GLU A 799 -15.46 6.73 -26.31
C GLU A 799 -15.75 6.43 -24.84
N LEU A 800 -14.69 6.15 -24.07
CA LEU A 800 -14.75 5.80 -22.68
C LEU A 800 -14.25 6.95 -21.82
N GLU A 801 -15.00 7.27 -20.78
CA GLU A 801 -14.55 8.14 -19.70
C GLU A 801 -13.46 7.43 -18.88
N PRO A 802 -12.62 8.15 -18.10
CA PRO A 802 -11.73 7.54 -17.13
C PRO A 802 -12.46 6.56 -16.22
N HIS A 803 -11.88 5.37 -16.06
CA HIS A 803 -12.41 4.25 -15.26
C HIS A 803 -13.73 3.64 -15.76
N GLU A 804 -14.19 4.00 -16.95
CA GLU A 804 -15.34 3.35 -17.56
C GLU A 804 -15.01 1.94 -18.02
N VAL A 805 -15.95 1.02 -17.78
CA VAL A 805 -15.96 -0.34 -18.31
C VAL A 805 -17.21 -0.53 -19.17
N ARG A 806 -17.01 -1.15 -20.33
CA ARG A 806 -18.11 -1.50 -21.23
C ARG A 806 -17.99 -2.94 -21.71
N LEU A 807 -19.06 -3.69 -21.61
CA LEU A 807 -19.18 -5.02 -22.19
C LEU A 807 -20.21 -5.00 -23.32
N ILE A 808 -19.80 -5.42 -24.50
CA ILE A 808 -20.70 -5.61 -25.64
C ILE A 808 -20.83 -7.11 -25.89
N VAL A 809 -22.06 -7.63 -25.87
CA VAL A 809 -22.38 -9.01 -26.21
C VAL A 809 -23.15 -9.03 -27.53
N LEU A 810 -22.62 -9.76 -28.50
CA LEU A 810 -23.24 -9.96 -29.79
C LEU A 810 -23.78 -11.38 -29.88
N LYS A 811 -25.06 -11.53 -30.16
CA LYS A 811 -25.74 -12.82 -30.38
C LYS A 811 -26.46 -12.78 -31.70
N LYS A 812 -26.13 -13.72 -32.61
CA LYS A 812 -26.85 -13.84 -33.90
C LYS A 812 -28.32 -14.17 -33.64
N ARG A 813 -29.23 -13.47 -34.26
CA ARG A 813 -30.64 -13.83 -34.23
C ARG A 813 -30.88 -15.02 -35.19
N ASP A 814 -31.51 -16.05 -34.66
CA ASP A 814 -32.06 -17.11 -35.51
C ASP A 814 -33.16 -16.43 -36.37
N GLY A 815 -33.08 -16.56 -37.67
CA GLY A 815 -33.98 -15.94 -38.61
C GLY A 815 -35.41 -16.49 -38.54
#